data_0b3962228a274ae3e5c373628c215e9a
#
_entry.id   0b3962228a274ae3e5c373628c215e9a
#
_cell.length_a   1.000
_cell.length_b   1.000
_cell.length_c   1.000
_cell.angle_alpha   90.00
_cell.angle_beta   90.00
_cell.angle_gamma   90.00
#
_symmetry.space_group_name_H-M   'P 1'
#
loop_
_entity.id
_entity.type
_entity.pdbx_description
1 polymer ?
#
loop_
_entity_poly.entity_id
_entity_poly.type
_entity_poly.pdbx_seq_one_letter_code
_entity_poly.pdbx_strand_id
1 'polypeptide(L)'
;MPAPIAPKRPYTHTEHGVQRSDPYHWMREREDPELLPYVNAENAHMEAGLAHLAPLRKALFDESLSRIQEDDAQPPVKDGPWESYTRTVAGAAYPVYCRQPRGGGAEQVLLDPNQMDHKYISIGAFEVSPDHSRLAYAIDTSGGEVYEAVVIDLASGEELGRLKEISGNIAWANDNQTLLYTIHDQAWRPFRLLRHRLGTPQDQDALLWEEEDTRFRLSIARTRSNRFLVCGVHASTTGEVRVLDAEDPSELRMLIPRKEGREIDVSHQGERWLIHTNGEKVDGVQQYLEFALFQAPLDAPMDWQPLVPHRADVQLLGASAFEHHIVLSERSGGLKTLRILDQKTGADWTLPMEQDPALQWMGSNPEWGQRTLRYGTSSLITPGQLLEVDLDTRVQTLLKETPVPNYTAANYRSERRWVTAPDGAEIPVAMCWHKDTKLQDAPTLLYGYGSYGVVIDPHFSTARPSLLDRGVVYAIAQVRGGGAKGRAWYEDGKLKNKQNSFGDFIAVARKLIADGVTSPGKLVIQGGSAGGLLMGATVNQAPELFAACIAQVPFVDVVSTMLDESIPLTTNEWEEWGNPAIREPFDWMLAYSPYDQVCAQDYPAMLVISGLNDPRVQYWEPTKWVAKLRAVGTGGAPIWLKTHMGAGHAGQSGRYGRLDDAAFVNAFALHAMGAVKNP
;
A
#
# COMPACT_ATOMS: atom_id res chain seq x y z
N MET A 1 5.85 34.84 6.53
CA MET A 1 7.10 34.87 5.73
C MET A 1 6.73 34.77 4.26
N PRO A 2 7.41 35.45 3.32
CA PRO A 2 7.20 35.20 1.90
C PRO A 2 7.61 33.77 1.56
N ALA A 3 7.02 33.21 0.48
CA ALA A 3 7.39 31.89 0.03
C ALA A 3 8.87 31.86 -0.42
N PRO A 4 9.61 30.79 -0.11
CA PRO A 4 10.97 30.62 -0.62
C PRO A 4 10.97 30.62 -2.16
N ILE A 5 11.99 31.22 -2.74
CA ILE A 5 12.20 31.24 -4.19
C ILE A 5 13.35 30.30 -4.50
N ALA A 6 13.06 29.22 -5.20
CA ALA A 6 14.08 28.26 -5.63
C ALA A 6 14.99 28.89 -6.70
N PRO A 7 16.34 28.80 -6.58
CA PRO A 7 17.25 29.18 -7.63
C PRO A 7 16.96 28.46 -8.94
N LYS A 8 16.88 29.21 -10.03
CA LYS A 8 16.74 28.64 -11.38
C LYS A 8 18.13 28.42 -11.98
N ARG A 9 18.47 27.16 -12.28
CA ARG A 9 19.71 26.80 -12.99
C ARG A 9 19.32 26.20 -14.34
N PRO A 10 19.70 26.79 -15.47
CA PRO A 10 19.30 26.29 -16.79
C PRO A 10 19.71 24.83 -16.99
N TYR A 11 18.74 23.97 -17.25
CA TYR A 11 18.92 22.59 -17.65
C TYR A 11 17.86 22.22 -18.67
N THR A 12 18.24 21.45 -19.67
CA THR A 12 17.32 21.01 -20.73
C THR A 12 17.52 19.52 -20.98
N HIS A 13 16.47 18.78 -20.79
CA HIS A 13 16.38 17.40 -21.26
C HIS A 13 16.08 17.38 -22.76
N THR A 14 16.65 16.43 -23.49
CA THR A 14 16.38 16.25 -24.90
C THR A 14 16.18 14.77 -25.20
N GLU A 15 14.93 14.37 -25.35
CA GLU A 15 14.53 13.00 -25.69
C GLU A 15 13.68 13.03 -26.98
N HIS A 16 13.97 12.15 -27.91
CA HIS A 16 13.22 11.99 -29.18
C HIS A 16 13.07 13.31 -29.96
N GLY A 17 14.02 14.24 -29.83
CA GLY A 17 13.95 15.57 -30.47
C GLY A 17 13.06 16.57 -29.73
N VAL A 18 12.45 16.21 -28.61
CA VAL A 18 11.67 17.09 -27.73
C VAL A 18 12.58 17.69 -26.66
N GLN A 19 12.57 19.01 -26.51
CA GLN A 19 13.30 19.72 -25.47
C GLN A 19 12.37 20.04 -24.30
N ARG A 20 12.75 19.63 -23.07
CA ARG A 20 12.03 19.93 -21.83
C ARG A 20 12.94 20.78 -20.92
N SER A 21 12.51 21.99 -20.61
CA SER A 21 13.25 22.87 -19.70
C SER A 21 12.99 22.47 -18.25
N ASP A 22 14.06 22.25 -17.48
CA ASP A 22 13.99 21.87 -16.07
C ASP A 22 14.95 22.74 -15.22
N PRO A 23 14.56 23.97 -14.89
CA PRO A 23 15.43 24.89 -14.15
C PRO A 23 15.67 24.46 -12.69
N TYR A 24 15.00 23.43 -12.23
CA TYR A 24 15.10 22.87 -10.87
C TYR A 24 15.76 21.48 -10.84
N HIS A 25 16.34 21.01 -11.93
CA HIS A 25 17.03 19.72 -12.04
C HIS A 25 18.09 19.52 -10.95
N TRP A 26 18.78 20.60 -10.52
CA TRP A 26 19.79 20.58 -9.48
C TRP A 26 19.31 20.04 -8.12
N MET A 27 18.00 20.09 -7.85
CA MET A 27 17.41 19.55 -6.60
C MET A 27 17.52 18.02 -6.48
N ARG A 28 17.90 17.33 -7.55
CA ARG A 28 18.19 15.89 -7.52
C ARG A 28 19.49 15.57 -6.78
N GLU A 29 20.41 16.52 -6.76
CA GLU A 29 21.72 16.38 -6.13
C GLU A 29 21.61 16.60 -4.62
N ARG A 30 21.53 15.50 -3.85
CA ARG A 30 21.33 15.58 -2.38
C ARG A 30 22.42 16.33 -1.66
N GLU A 31 23.65 16.30 -2.19
CA GLU A 31 24.85 16.96 -1.65
C GLU A 31 24.97 18.42 -2.11
N ASP A 32 24.04 18.93 -2.92
CA ASP A 32 24.06 20.36 -3.31
C ASP A 32 23.87 21.23 -2.07
N PRO A 33 24.80 22.18 -1.79
CA PRO A 33 24.78 22.97 -0.56
C PRO A 33 23.55 23.87 -0.41
N GLU A 34 22.80 24.15 -1.48
CA GLU A 34 21.58 24.97 -1.42
C GLU A 34 20.32 24.11 -1.19
N LEU A 35 20.37 22.79 -1.35
CA LEU A 35 19.19 21.92 -1.26
C LEU A 35 18.59 21.91 0.14
N LEU A 36 19.35 21.47 1.14
CA LEU A 36 18.83 21.35 2.52
C LEU A 36 18.42 22.71 3.11
N PRO A 37 19.16 23.82 2.89
CA PRO A 37 18.70 25.15 3.26
C PRO A 37 17.35 25.52 2.61
N TYR A 38 17.16 25.21 1.31
CA TYR A 38 15.90 25.48 0.62
C TYR A 38 14.74 24.64 1.20
N VAL A 39 14.91 23.34 1.38
CA VAL A 39 13.89 22.45 1.95
C VAL A 39 13.52 22.88 3.38
N ASN A 40 14.50 23.26 4.21
CA ASN A 40 14.24 23.78 5.55
C ASN A 40 13.49 25.12 5.52
N ALA A 41 13.80 26.00 4.56
CA ALA A 41 13.07 27.25 4.38
C ALA A 41 11.61 27.01 3.94
N GLU A 42 11.35 25.99 3.12
CA GLU A 42 9.99 25.55 2.75
C GLU A 42 9.22 25.07 3.98
N ASN A 43 9.81 24.20 4.81
CA ASN A 43 9.21 23.76 6.06
C ASN A 43 8.87 24.94 6.98
N ALA A 44 9.83 25.88 7.17
CA ALA A 44 9.62 27.05 8.01
C ALA A 44 8.53 27.99 7.45
N HIS A 45 8.49 28.16 6.12
CA HIS A 45 7.44 28.93 5.45
C HIS A 45 6.05 28.33 5.67
N MET A 46 5.93 27.01 5.47
CA MET A 46 4.68 26.26 5.67
C MET A 46 4.25 26.34 7.15
N GLU A 47 5.14 26.09 8.10
CA GLU A 47 4.85 26.18 9.53
C GLU A 47 4.36 27.56 9.95
N ALA A 48 5.02 28.63 9.48
CA ALA A 48 4.60 30.01 9.75
C ALA A 48 3.24 30.34 9.12
N GLY A 49 3.01 29.89 7.87
CA GLY A 49 1.77 30.15 7.13
C GLY A 49 0.56 29.42 7.71
N LEU A 50 0.75 28.21 8.19
CA LEU A 50 -0.29 27.36 8.78
C LEU A 50 -0.32 27.39 10.32
N ALA A 51 0.47 28.25 10.97
CA ALA A 51 0.53 28.36 12.44
C ALA A 51 -0.84 28.61 13.09
N HIS A 52 -1.73 29.34 12.39
CA HIS A 52 -3.09 29.61 12.85
C HIS A 52 -3.96 28.33 12.94
N LEU A 53 -3.57 27.23 12.29
CA LEU A 53 -4.26 25.92 12.37
C LEU A 53 -3.77 25.06 13.55
N ALA A 54 -2.74 25.46 14.28
CA ALA A 54 -2.18 24.68 15.39
C ALA A 54 -3.23 24.28 16.46
N PRO A 55 -4.16 25.16 16.87
CA PRO A 55 -5.23 24.75 17.81
C PRO A 55 -6.16 23.69 17.21
N LEU A 56 -6.53 23.81 15.94
CA LEU A 56 -7.38 22.83 15.25
C LEU A 56 -6.64 21.49 15.08
N ARG A 57 -5.37 21.53 14.65
CA ARG A 57 -4.52 20.32 14.55
C ARG A 57 -4.45 19.59 15.88
N LYS A 58 -4.22 20.33 16.98
CA LYS A 58 -4.20 19.72 18.32
C LYS A 58 -5.55 19.10 18.68
N ALA A 59 -6.65 19.80 18.44
CA ALA A 59 -7.99 19.27 18.72
C ALA A 59 -8.26 17.98 17.93
N LEU A 60 -7.91 17.95 16.63
CA LEU A 60 -8.08 16.75 15.77
C LEU A 60 -7.19 15.58 16.21
N PHE A 61 -5.98 15.87 16.68
CA PHE A 61 -5.11 14.87 17.26
C PHE A 61 -5.72 14.29 18.55
N ASP A 62 -6.13 15.16 19.48
CA ASP A 62 -6.72 14.75 20.77
C ASP A 62 -8.03 13.95 20.53
N GLU A 63 -8.89 14.39 19.61
CA GLU A 63 -10.09 13.67 19.21
C GLU A 63 -9.78 12.28 18.65
N SER A 64 -8.81 12.18 17.76
CA SER A 64 -8.40 10.91 17.15
C SER A 64 -7.82 9.96 18.20
N LEU A 65 -6.97 10.48 19.09
CA LEU A 65 -6.39 9.73 20.19
C LEU A 65 -7.46 9.26 21.17
N SER A 66 -8.45 10.12 21.48
CA SER A 66 -9.55 9.77 22.39
C SER A 66 -10.44 8.62 21.88
N ARG A 67 -10.36 8.29 20.57
CA ARG A 67 -11.03 7.15 19.94
C ARG A 67 -10.17 5.90 19.86
N ILE A 68 -8.98 5.92 20.45
CA ILE A 68 -8.09 4.77 20.49
C ILE A 68 -8.06 4.20 21.90
N GLN A 69 -8.35 2.91 22.04
CA GLN A 69 -8.05 2.16 23.25
C GLN A 69 -6.53 1.93 23.26
N GLU A 70 -5.79 2.73 24.04
CA GLU A 70 -4.33 2.70 24.00
C GLU A 70 -3.75 1.41 24.59
N ASP A 71 -4.31 0.93 25.69
CA ASP A 71 -4.00 -0.40 26.25
C ASP A 71 -4.96 -1.42 25.67
N ASP A 72 -4.50 -2.19 24.70
CA ASP A 72 -5.33 -3.16 23.99
C ASP A 72 -4.50 -4.37 23.56
N ALA A 73 -5.13 -5.56 23.48
CA ALA A 73 -4.48 -6.78 23.02
C ALA A 73 -5.31 -7.46 21.93
N GLN A 74 -4.64 -8.00 20.92
CA GLN A 74 -5.29 -8.84 19.91
C GLN A 74 -5.61 -10.23 20.48
N PRO A 75 -6.71 -10.87 20.05
CA PRO A 75 -7.00 -12.25 20.41
C PRO A 75 -5.85 -13.18 20.03
N PRO A 76 -5.37 -14.03 20.96
CA PRO A 76 -4.25 -14.93 20.71
C PRO A 76 -4.50 -15.88 19.51
N VAL A 77 -3.50 -16.06 18.67
CA VAL A 77 -3.51 -16.92 17.48
C VAL A 77 -2.73 -18.20 17.80
N LYS A 78 -3.37 -19.34 17.62
CA LYS A 78 -2.75 -20.66 17.83
C LYS A 78 -1.69 -20.94 16.76
N ASP A 79 -0.48 -21.31 17.22
CA ASP A 79 0.63 -21.70 16.39
C ASP A 79 1.48 -22.76 17.12
N GLY A 80 1.26 -24.03 16.84
CA GLY A 80 1.90 -25.14 17.53
C GLY A 80 1.64 -25.13 19.05
N PRO A 81 2.69 -25.15 19.88
CA PRO A 81 2.55 -25.14 21.35
C PRO A 81 2.25 -23.76 21.93
N TRP A 82 2.17 -22.73 21.09
CA TRP A 82 2.03 -21.35 21.49
C TRP A 82 0.75 -20.69 20.98
N GLU A 83 0.41 -19.59 21.61
CA GLU A 83 -0.59 -18.62 21.14
C GLU A 83 0.08 -17.26 21.08
N SER A 84 0.21 -16.71 19.87
CA SER A 84 0.90 -15.45 19.59
C SER A 84 -0.08 -14.29 19.43
N TYR A 85 0.27 -13.11 19.92
CA TYR A 85 -0.55 -11.91 19.82
C TYR A 85 0.30 -10.64 19.88
N THR A 86 -0.29 -9.52 19.54
CA THR A 86 0.27 -8.20 19.80
C THR A 86 -0.58 -7.46 20.81
N ARG A 87 0.06 -6.65 21.65
CA ARG A 87 -0.62 -5.70 22.52
C ARG A 87 -0.01 -4.32 22.41
N THR A 88 -0.81 -3.32 22.73
CA THR A 88 -0.36 -1.93 22.81
C THR A 88 -0.37 -1.48 24.26
N VAL A 89 0.45 -0.49 24.58
CA VAL A 89 0.59 0.11 25.92
C VAL A 89 0.36 1.62 25.79
N ALA A 90 -0.36 2.20 26.72
CA ALA A 90 -0.58 3.64 26.74
C ALA A 90 0.74 4.41 26.76
N GLY A 91 0.85 5.43 25.91
CA GLY A 91 2.07 6.20 25.74
C GLY A 91 3.16 5.55 24.88
N ALA A 92 3.06 4.25 24.54
CA ALA A 92 4.01 3.57 23.66
C ALA A 92 3.64 3.74 22.19
N ALA A 93 4.64 3.96 21.32
CA ALA A 93 4.43 4.25 19.91
C ALA A 93 4.16 3.01 19.04
N TYR A 94 4.66 1.85 19.47
CA TYR A 94 4.66 0.60 18.72
C TYR A 94 3.95 -0.51 19.46
N PRO A 95 3.40 -1.54 18.77
CA PRO A 95 2.90 -2.74 19.41
C PRO A 95 4.05 -3.56 19.99
N VAL A 96 3.75 -4.28 21.08
CA VAL A 96 4.60 -5.30 21.69
C VAL A 96 4.17 -6.66 21.15
N TYR A 97 5.11 -7.44 20.66
CA TYR A 97 4.88 -8.79 20.13
C TYR A 97 5.05 -9.80 21.26
N CYS A 98 4.03 -10.60 21.50
CA CYS A 98 3.95 -11.51 22.65
C CYS A 98 3.51 -12.90 22.22
N ARG A 99 3.82 -13.89 23.06
CA ARG A 99 3.20 -15.22 23.02
C ARG A 99 2.96 -15.77 24.44
N GLN A 100 2.10 -16.76 24.51
CA GLN A 100 1.86 -17.54 25.74
C GLN A 100 1.74 -19.03 25.37
N PRO A 101 1.95 -19.97 26.31
CA PRO A 101 1.67 -21.37 26.09
C PRO A 101 0.22 -21.59 25.63
N ARG A 102 0.00 -22.53 24.70
CA ARG A 102 -1.35 -22.87 24.23
C ARG A 102 -2.23 -23.33 25.40
N GLY A 103 -3.40 -22.70 25.51
CA GLY A 103 -4.31 -22.94 26.63
C GLY A 103 -4.06 -22.04 27.85
N GLY A 104 -3.18 -21.07 27.73
CA GLY A 104 -2.87 -20.07 28.75
C GLY A 104 -1.58 -20.35 29.52
N GLY A 105 -1.05 -19.31 30.14
CA GLY A 105 0.21 -19.35 30.90
C GLY A 105 0.86 -17.98 30.97
N ALA A 106 2.13 -17.93 31.41
CA ALA A 106 2.87 -16.68 31.48
C ALA A 106 3.16 -16.11 30.08
N GLU A 107 2.94 -14.80 29.93
CA GLU A 107 3.33 -14.06 28.73
C GLU A 107 4.85 -14.09 28.56
N GLN A 108 5.28 -14.34 27.34
CA GLN A 108 6.64 -14.09 26.88
C GLN A 108 6.62 -12.97 25.85
N VAL A 109 7.35 -11.88 26.10
CA VAL A 109 7.60 -10.83 25.12
C VAL A 109 8.63 -11.35 24.11
N LEU A 110 8.27 -11.35 22.83
CA LEU A 110 9.15 -11.74 21.73
C LEU A 110 9.94 -10.55 21.21
N LEU A 111 9.29 -9.38 21.08
CA LEU A 111 9.89 -8.14 20.62
C LEU A 111 9.11 -6.95 21.16
N ASP A 112 9.82 -5.99 21.76
CA ASP A 112 9.27 -4.69 22.13
C ASP A 112 10.04 -3.56 21.44
N PRO A 113 9.56 -3.06 20.29
CA PRO A 113 10.22 -1.97 19.59
C PRO A 113 10.31 -0.67 20.41
N ASN A 114 9.48 -0.50 21.44
CA ASN A 114 9.51 0.69 22.30
C ASN A 114 10.75 0.73 23.22
N GLN A 115 11.48 -0.38 23.36
CA GLN A 115 12.74 -0.44 24.10
C GLN A 115 13.96 -0.11 23.23
N MET A 116 13.77 0.12 21.92
CA MET A 116 14.85 0.43 20.98
C MET A 116 15.08 1.94 20.94
N ASP A 117 16.35 2.36 20.98
CA ASP A 117 16.72 3.79 20.90
C ASP A 117 16.85 4.24 19.42
N HIS A 118 15.72 4.29 18.71
CA HIS A 118 15.66 4.78 17.34
C HIS A 118 14.46 5.73 17.13
N LYS A 119 14.69 6.79 16.38
CA LYS A 119 13.63 7.76 16.05
C LYS A 119 12.62 7.24 15.04
N TYR A 120 13.04 6.34 14.19
CA TYR A 120 12.23 5.65 13.19
C TYR A 120 12.38 4.14 13.37
N ILE A 121 11.29 3.41 13.38
CA ILE A 121 11.28 1.94 13.42
C ILE A 121 10.21 1.43 12.47
N SER A 122 10.62 0.52 11.58
CA SER A 122 9.73 -0.28 10.75
C SER A 122 10.18 -1.74 10.80
N ILE A 123 9.27 -2.65 11.12
CA ILE A 123 9.52 -4.08 11.11
C ILE A 123 9.11 -4.62 9.73
N GLY A 124 10.08 -5.12 8.95
CA GLY A 124 9.86 -5.69 7.62
C GLY A 124 9.45 -7.15 7.65
N ALA A 125 10.13 -7.95 8.46
CA ALA A 125 9.80 -9.36 8.67
C ALA A 125 9.82 -9.70 10.17
N PHE A 126 9.04 -10.72 10.54
CA PHE A 126 8.96 -11.25 11.91
C PHE A 126 8.64 -12.74 11.82
N GLU A 127 9.68 -13.57 11.91
CA GLU A 127 9.61 -15.00 11.62
C GLU A 127 10.10 -15.83 12.80
N VAL A 128 9.20 -16.54 13.44
CA VAL A 128 9.55 -17.55 14.47
C VAL A 128 10.01 -18.83 13.78
N SER A 129 11.09 -19.45 14.32
CA SER A 129 11.59 -20.71 13.76
C SER A 129 10.55 -21.84 13.90
N PRO A 130 10.61 -22.87 13.03
CA PRO A 130 9.65 -24.00 13.04
C PRO A 130 9.52 -24.72 14.38
N ASP A 131 10.58 -24.79 15.18
CA ASP A 131 10.59 -25.37 16.53
C ASP A 131 10.18 -24.40 17.64
N HIS A 132 9.84 -23.14 17.25
CA HIS A 132 9.47 -22.05 18.15
C HIS A 132 10.57 -21.63 19.14
N SER A 133 11.83 -21.98 18.91
CA SER A 133 12.94 -21.65 19.81
C SER A 133 13.62 -20.32 19.48
N ARG A 134 13.49 -19.81 18.27
CA ARG A 134 14.16 -18.61 17.77
C ARG A 134 13.20 -17.63 17.10
N LEU A 135 13.61 -16.36 17.08
CA LEU A 135 12.96 -15.31 16.31
C LEU A 135 13.98 -14.66 15.38
N ALA A 136 13.64 -14.54 14.09
CA ALA A 136 14.32 -13.67 13.16
C ALA A 136 13.40 -12.49 12.82
N TYR A 137 13.87 -11.25 13.03
CA TYR A 137 13.11 -10.07 12.61
C TYR A 137 13.98 -9.11 11.82
N ALA A 138 13.40 -8.45 10.83
CA ALA A 138 14.05 -7.44 10.01
C ALA A 138 13.57 -6.05 10.41
N ILE A 139 14.52 -5.11 10.61
CA ILE A 139 14.22 -3.76 11.07
C ILE A 139 14.86 -2.71 10.16
N ASP A 140 14.07 -1.67 9.77
CA ASP A 140 14.55 -0.42 9.17
C ASP A 140 14.44 0.70 10.21
N THR A 141 15.54 1.40 10.44
CA THR A 141 15.64 2.53 11.39
C THR A 141 15.82 3.88 10.72
N SER A 142 15.74 3.92 9.40
CA SER A 142 16.00 5.12 8.57
C SER A 142 14.77 5.64 7.82
N GLY A 143 13.81 4.76 7.54
CA GLY A 143 12.71 5.01 6.61
C GLY A 143 13.09 4.80 5.15
N GLY A 144 14.32 4.31 4.90
CA GLY A 144 14.87 4.06 3.59
C GLY A 144 14.59 2.65 3.04
N GLU A 145 13.82 1.82 3.75
CA GLU A 145 13.48 0.45 3.37
C GLU A 145 14.70 -0.48 3.18
N VAL A 146 15.84 -0.16 3.80
CA VAL A 146 16.99 -1.03 3.94
C VAL A 146 16.99 -1.61 5.33
N TYR A 147 16.96 -2.94 5.43
CA TYR A 147 16.74 -3.64 6.68
C TYR A 147 18.00 -4.31 7.19
N GLU A 148 18.04 -4.49 8.51
CA GLU A 148 18.95 -5.38 9.18
C GLU A 148 18.15 -6.51 9.84
N ALA A 149 18.48 -7.78 9.57
CA ALA A 149 17.86 -8.89 10.29
C ALA A 149 18.63 -9.23 11.55
N VAL A 150 17.90 -9.46 12.64
CA VAL A 150 18.44 -9.90 13.92
C VAL A 150 17.81 -11.24 14.27
N VAL A 151 18.65 -12.19 14.68
CA VAL A 151 18.19 -13.51 15.15
C VAL A 151 18.45 -13.63 16.65
N ILE A 152 17.41 -13.96 17.41
CA ILE A 152 17.50 -14.14 18.86
C ILE A 152 17.05 -15.55 19.28
N ASP A 153 17.69 -16.09 20.32
CA ASP A 153 17.19 -17.25 21.05
C ASP A 153 16.08 -16.81 22.02
N LEU A 154 14.92 -17.41 21.92
CA LEU A 154 13.74 -16.99 22.68
C LEU A 154 13.75 -17.45 24.14
N ALA A 155 14.61 -18.38 24.52
CA ALA A 155 14.72 -18.83 25.91
C ALA A 155 15.68 -17.95 26.70
N SER A 156 16.82 -17.57 26.11
CA SER A 156 17.85 -16.75 26.76
C SER A 156 17.74 -15.26 26.46
N GLY A 157 17.12 -14.90 25.33
CA GLY A 157 17.14 -13.54 24.79
C GLY A 157 18.47 -13.15 24.11
N GLU A 158 19.38 -14.11 23.94
CA GLU A 158 20.70 -13.89 23.34
C GLU A 158 20.58 -13.67 21.82
N GLU A 159 21.31 -12.68 21.29
CA GLU A 159 21.46 -12.49 19.85
C GLU A 159 22.37 -13.57 19.27
N LEU A 160 21.84 -14.38 18.34
CA LEU A 160 22.53 -15.47 17.69
C LEU A 160 23.21 -15.06 16.38
N GLY A 161 22.80 -13.96 15.78
CA GLY A 161 23.34 -13.48 14.52
C GLY A 161 22.62 -12.26 13.99
N ARG A 162 23.28 -11.62 12.99
CA ARG A 162 22.81 -10.39 12.34
C ARG A 162 23.16 -10.38 10.87
N LEU A 163 22.18 -10.04 10.02
CA LEU A 163 22.37 -9.88 8.57
C LEU A 163 22.10 -8.43 8.20
N LYS A 164 23.02 -7.80 7.49
CA LYS A 164 22.94 -6.39 7.12
C LYS A 164 22.50 -6.21 5.67
N GLU A 165 21.94 -5.05 5.37
CA GLU A 165 21.60 -4.61 4.02
C GLU A 165 20.68 -5.59 3.28
N ILE A 166 19.71 -6.17 3.99
CA ILE A 166 18.72 -7.07 3.40
C ILE A 166 17.47 -6.30 2.95
N SER A 167 16.64 -6.92 2.12
CA SER A 167 15.40 -6.34 1.60
C SER A 167 14.21 -6.42 2.57
N GLY A 168 14.41 -6.90 3.81
CA GLY A 168 13.33 -7.11 4.77
C GLY A 168 12.52 -8.39 4.55
N ASN A 169 12.95 -9.27 3.65
CA ASN A 169 12.29 -10.53 3.34
C ASN A 169 13.17 -11.72 3.74
N ILE A 170 12.71 -12.54 4.69
CA ILE A 170 13.41 -13.70 5.25
C ILE A 170 12.47 -14.89 5.41
N ALA A 171 13.00 -16.11 5.37
CA ALA A 171 12.27 -17.33 5.65
C ALA A 171 13.16 -18.39 6.32
N TRP A 172 12.63 -19.11 7.31
CA TRP A 172 13.31 -20.24 7.95
C TRP A 172 13.22 -21.52 7.13
N ALA A 173 14.30 -22.28 7.07
CA ALA A 173 14.24 -23.72 6.75
C ALA A 173 13.78 -24.55 7.97
N ASN A 174 13.41 -25.82 7.75
CA ASN A 174 12.91 -26.69 8.81
C ASN A 174 14.00 -27.14 9.80
N ASP A 175 15.29 -26.98 9.47
CA ASP A 175 16.41 -27.30 10.34
C ASP A 175 16.60 -26.31 11.51
N ASN A 176 15.82 -25.22 11.54
CA ASN A 176 15.91 -24.14 12.53
C ASN A 176 17.29 -23.45 12.64
N GLN A 177 18.16 -23.68 11.66
CA GLN A 177 19.54 -23.16 11.59
C GLN A 177 19.79 -22.34 10.33
N THR A 178 18.96 -22.56 9.31
CA THR A 178 19.15 -21.97 8.00
C THR A 178 18.09 -20.92 7.72
N LEU A 179 18.53 -19.72 7.31
CA LEU A 179 17.69 -18.61 6.85
C LEU A 179 17.92 -18.39 5.36
N LEU A 180 16.83 -18.15 4.64
CA LEU A 180 16.87 -17.61 3.29
C LEU A 180 16.46 -16.14 3.34
N TYR A 181 17.16 -15.31 2.57
CA TYR A 181 16.88 -13.89 2.52
C TYR A 181 17.27 -13.28 1.17
N THR A 182 16.73 -12.10 0.89
CA THR A 182 17.07 -11.36 -0.33
C THR A 182 17.81 -10.07 -0.01
N ILE A 183 18.68 -9.64 -0.93
CA ILE A 183 19.40 -8.37 -0.85
C ILE A 183 19.08 -7.49 -2.06
N HIS A 184 19.23 -6.18 -1.88
CA HIS A 184 19.01 -5.18 -2.91
C HIS A 184 20.24 -4.97 -3.81
N ASP A 185 20.00 -4.58 -5.08
CA ASP A 185 21.00 -3.91 -5.91
C ASP A 185 21.02 -2.38 -5.61
N GLN A 186 21.78 -1.65 -6.42
CA GLN A 186 21.90 -0.19 -6.26
C GLN A 186 20.59 0.57 -6.52
N ALA A 187 19.67 -0.01 -7.32
CA ALA A 187 18.32 0.51 -7.55
C ALA A 187 17.31 -0.08 -6.56
N TRP A 188 17.77 -0.63 -5.43
CA TRP A 188 16.93 -1.21 -4.35
C TRP A 188 15.97 -2.30 -4.80
N ARG A 189 16.35 -3.00 -5.83
CA ARG A 189 15.66 -4.17 -6.34
C ARG A 189 16.15 -5.41 -5.61
N PRO A 190 15.31 -6.19 -4.91
CA PRO A 190 15.70 -7.50 -4.39
C PRO A 190 16.05 -8.42 -5.58
N PHE A 191 17.34 -8.72 -5.77
CA PHE A 191 17.83 -9.40 -6.96
C PHE A 191 18.64 -10.67 -6.68
N ARG A 192 19.11 -10.86 -5.45
CA ARG A 192 19.81 -12.07 -5.02
C ARG A 192 19.06 -12.77 -3.92
N LEU A 193 18.93 -14.08 -4.03
CA LEU A 193 18.49 -14.98 -2.97
C LEU A 193 19.72 -15.67 -2.39
N LEU A 194 19.90 -15.51 -1.08
CA LEU A 194 21.01 -16.08 -0.33
C LEU A 194 20.51 -17.05 0.74
N ARG A 195 21.38 -18.00 1.10
CA ARG A 195 21.18 -18.96 2.19
C ARG A 195 22.25 -18.76 3.25
N HIS A 196 21.81 -18.35 4.43
CA HIS A 196 22.62 -18.16 5.62
C HIS A 196 22.47 -19.33 6.59
N ARG A 197 23.58 -19.79 7.17
CA ARG A 197 23.55 -20.73 8.31
C ARG A 197 23.95 -19.99 9.57
N LEU A 198 23.16 -20.10 10.62
CA LEU A 198 23.49 -19.47 11.90
C LEU A 198 24.88 -19.88 12.40
N GLY A 199 25.61 -18.89 12.94
CA GLY A 199 26.96 -19.08 13.41
C GLY A 199 28.06 -18.97 12.35
N THR A 200 27.71 -18.75 11.08
CA THR A 200 28.68 -18.43 10.01
C THR A 200 28.68 -16.92 9.69
N PRO A 201 29.79 -16.34 9.24
CA PRO A 201 29.81 -14.97 8.73
C PRO A 201 28.93 -14.81 7.47
N GLN A 202 28.26 -13.64 7.33
CA GLN A 202 27.38 -13.33 6.20
C GLN A 202 28.09 -13.37 4.83
N ASP A 203 29.38 -13.05 4.78
CA ASP A 203 30.19 -13.08 3.55
C ASP A 203 30.47 -14.51 3.03
N GLN A 204 30.14 -15.54 3.82
CA GLN A 204 30.21 -16.95 3.44
C GLN A 204 28.87 -17.53 2.99
N ASP A 205 27.84 -16.69 2.90
CA ASP A 205 26.51 -17.16 2.54
C ASP A 205 26.44 -17.64 1.09
N ALA A 206 25.73 -18.75 0.89
CA ALA A 206 25.58 -19.34 -0.42
C ALA A 206 24.59 -18.54 -1.29
N LEU A 207 25.04 -18.06 -2.43
CA LEU A 207 24.19 -17.51 -3.46
C LEU A 207 23.40 -18.63 -4.14
N LEU A 208 22.07 -18.61 -4.01
CA LEU A 208 21.16 -19.58 -4.64
C LEU A 208 20.66 -19.10 -6.00
N TRP A 209 20.41 -17.81 -6.14
CA TRP A 209 19.93 -17.20 -7.37
C TRP A 209 20.30 -15.74 -7.47
N GLU A 210 20.64 -15.31 -8.67
CA GLU A 210 20.76 -13.90 -9.06
C GLU A 210 19.88 -13.64 -10.27
N GLU A 211 19.02 -12.63 -10.19
CA GLU A 211 18.15 -12.22 -11.27
C GLU A 211 18.80 -11.09 -12.08
N GLU A 212 19.10 -11.36 -13.34
CA GLU A 212 19.78 -10.41 -14.24
C GLU A 212 18.83 -9.39 -14.88
N ASP A 213 17.58 -9.78 -15.13
CA ASP A 213 16.58 -8.86 -15.72
C ASP A 213 16.13 -7.84 -14.68
N THR A 214 16.45 -6.57 -14.90
CA THR A 214 16.20 -5.47 -13.97
C THR A 214 14.71 -5.19 -13.71
N ARG A 215 13.81 -5.73 -14.52
CA ARG A 215 12.36 -5.63 -14.29
C ARG A 215 11.88 -6.53 -13.14
N PHE A 216 12.62 -7.60 -12.82
CA PHE A 216 12.17 -8.62 -11.88
C PHE A 216 12.74 -8.42 -10.48
N ARG A 217 11.94 -8.73 -9.49
CA ARG A 217 12.24 -8.69 -8.05
C ARG A 217 12.03 -10.06 -7.45
N LEU A 218 12.88 -10.39 -6.46
CA LEU A 218 12.81 -11.66 -5.75
C LEU A 218 12.04 -11.53 -4.44
N SER A 219 11.32 -12.59 -4.09
CA SER A 219 10.75 -12.78 -2.77
C SER A 219 10.93 -14.23 -2.32
N ILE A 220 10.95 -14.48 -1.02
CA ILE A 220 10.99 -15.82 -0.45
C ILE A 220 9.89 -15.95 0.60
N ALA A 221 9.13 -17.03 0.56
CA ALA A 221 8.10 -17.33 1.53
C ALA A 221 8.01 -18.84 1.79
N ARG A 222 7.53 -19.20 2.98
CA ARG A 222 7.28 -20.58 3.35
C ARG A 222 5.83 -20.94 3.05
N THR A 223 5.61 -22.15 2.49
CA THR A 223 4.24 -22.65 2.32
C THR A 223 3.62 -22.95 3.69
N ARG A 224 2.29 -22.77 3.84
CA ARG A 224 1.59 -23.10 5.10
C ARG A 224 1.72 -24.56 5.49
N SER A 225 1.89 -25.45 4.53
CA SER A 225 2.18 -26.86 4.76
C SER A 225 3.56 -27.14 5.35
N ASN A 226 4.43 -26.15 5.43
CA ASN A 226 5.82 -26.21 5.88
C ASN A 226 6.73 -27.14 5.04
N ARG A 227 6.27 -27.59 3.86
CA ARG A 227 7.02 -28.51 3.01
C ARG A 227 7.98 -27.81 2.06
N PHE A 228 7.64 -26.61 1.60
CA PHE A 228 8.42 -25.90 0.60
C PHE A 228 8.68 -24.44 1.00
N LEU A 229 9.81 -23.93 0.49
CA LEU A 229 10.10 -22.51 0.40
C LEU A 229 9.89 -22.09 -1.06
N VAL A 230 9.10 -21.06 -1.29
CA VAL A 230 8.74 -20.57 -2.61
C VAL A 230 9.48 -19.26 -2.87
N CYS A 231 10.31 -19.25 -3.90
CA CYS A 231 10.93 -18.05 -4.43
C CYS A 231 10.09 -17.51 -5.58
N GLY A 232 9.42 -16.39 -5.36
CA GLY A 232 8.74 -15.63 -6.40
C GLY A 232 9.71 -14.71 -7.12
N VAL A 233 9.63 -14.68 -8.45
CA VAL A 233 10.42 -13.80 -9.32
C VAL A 233 9.42 -13.02 -10.16
N HIS A 234 9.18 -11.75 -9.82
CA HIS A 234 8.04 -10.99 -10.34
C HIS A 234 8.48 -9.63 -10.92
N ALA A 235 8.03 -9.35 -12.13
CA ALA A 235 7.83 -8.01 -12.67
C ALA A 235 6.38 -7.57 -12.40
N SER A 236 5.96 -6.40 -12.86
CA SER A 236 4.59 -5.90 -12.60
C SER A 236 3.49 -6.75 -13.24
N THR A 237 3.77 -7.39 -14.37
CA THR A 237 2.78 -8.18 -15.14
C THR A 237 3.30 -9.55 -15.60
N THR A 238 4.47 -9.96 -15.12
CA THR A 238 5.11 -11.22 -15.52
C THR A 238 5.72 -11.89 -14.30
N GLY A 239 5.48 -13.19 -14.12
CA GLY A 239 6.00 -13.94 -12.99
C GLY A 239 6.66 -15.27 -13.36
N GLU A 240 7.56 -15.70 -12.49
CA GLU A 240 8.21 -17.00 -12.46
C GLU A 240 8.20 -17.51 -11.03
N VAL A 241 8.11 -18.81 -10.85
CA VAL A 241 8.16 -19.43 -9.52
C VAL A 241 9.23 -20.50 -9.45
N ARG A 242 10.06 -20.40 -8.41
CA ARG A 242 11.07 -21.41 -8.04
C ARG A 242 10.76 -21.93 -6.64
N VAL A 243 11.24 -23.14 -6.33
CA VAL A 243 11.01 -23.77 -5.04
C VAL A 243 12.24 -24.46 -4.51
N LEU A 244 12.31 -24.52 -3.17
CA LEU A 244 13.26 -25.37 -2.43
C LEU A 244 12.43 -26.28 -1.50
N ASP A 245 12.98 -27.46 -1.21
CA ASP A 245 12.52 -28.28 -0.11
C ASP A 245 12.86 -27.59 1.21
N ALA A 246 11.89 -27.50 2.13
CA ALA A 246 12.12 -26.79 3.41
C ALA A 246 12.99 -27.60 4.39
N GLU A 247 13.11 -28.92 4.21
CA GLU A 247 14.01 -29.80 4.98
C GLU A 247 15.47 -29.69 4.49
N ASP A 248 15.65 -29.56 3.16
CA ASP A 248 16.96 -29.39 2.52
C ASP A 248 16.91 -28.27 1.48
N PRO A 249 17.13 -26.99 1.89
CA PRO A 249 17.08 -25.85 0.99
C PRO A 249 18.40 -25.67 0.20
N SER A 250 19.00 -26.74 -0.26
CA SER A 250 20.25 -26.72 -1.00
C SER A 250 20.09 -26.52 -2.50
N GLU A 251 18.95 -26.94 -3.07
CA GLU A 251 18.68 -26.89 -4.50
C GLU A 251 17.44 -26.02 -4.81
N LEU A 252 17.64 -24.90 -5.48
CA LEU A 252 16.57 -24.06 -6.00
C LEU A 252 16.13 -24.55 -7.37
N ARG A 253 14.93 -25.11 -7.45
CA ARG A 253 14.37 -25.71 -8.68
C ARG A 253 13.36 -24.78 -9.34
N MET A 254 13.37 -24.71 -10.66
CA MET A 254 12.30 -24.08 -11.44
C MET A 254 11.00 -24.88 -11.24
N LEU A 255 9.96 -24.18 -10.80
CA LEU A 255 8.61 -24.77 -10.73
C LEU A 255 7.78 -24.34 -11.94
N ILE A 256 7.65 -23.04 -12.18
CA ILE A 256 6.90 -22.50 -13.31
C ILE A 256 7.75 -21.41 -13.96
N PRO A 257 8.17 -21.61 -15.23
CA PRO A 257 8.99 -20.61 -15.95
C PRO A 257 8.19 -19.35 -16.27
N ARG A 258 8.87 -18.21 -16.40
CA ARG A 258 8.24 -16.94 -16.81
C ARG A 258 7.67 -17.03 -18.23
N LYS A 259 6.58 -16.31 -18.42
CA LYS A 259 5.97 -16.05 -19.72
C LYS A 259 5.47 -14.62 -19.73
N GLU A 260 5.83 -13.86 -20.73
CA GLU A 260 5.50 -12.44 -20.82
C GLU A 260 3.99 -12.20 -20.68
N GLY A 261 3.60 -11.31 -19.75
CA GLY A 261 2.22 -10.98 -19.44
C GLY A 261 1.49 -12.00 -18.56
N ARG A 262 2.16 -13.07 -18.12
CA ARG A 262 1.60 -14.04 -17.18
C ARG A 262 2.05 -13.74 -15.77
N GLU A 263 1.13 -13.31 -14.94
CA GLU A 263 1.28 -13.22 -13.49
C GLU A 263 0.96 -14.56 -12.84
N ILE A 264 1.71 -14.95 -11.83
CA ILE A 264 1.59 -16.29 -11.27
C ILE A 264 2.03 -16.34 -9.81
N ASP A 265 1.20 -16.97 -8.98
CA ASP A 265 1.50 -17.35 -7.60
C ASP A 265 1.16 -18.81 -7.38
N VAL A 266 1.82 -19.44 -6.42
CA VAL A 266 1.56 -20.83 -6.09
C VAL A 266 1.36 -21.03 -4.59
N SER A 267 0.53 -22.03 -4.26
CA SER A 267 0.38 -22.59 -2.92
C SER A 267 0.48 -24.11 -2.98
N HIS A 268 0.91 -24.73 -1.89
CA HIS A 268 1.00 -26.19 -1.80
C HIS A 268 -0.19 -26.75 -1.01
N GLN A 269 -0.82 -27.83 -1.53
CA GLN A 269 -1.88 -28.57 -0.83
C GLN A 269 -1.78 -30.09 -1.07
N GLY A 270 -1.37 -30.84 -0.05
CA GLY A 270 -1.25 -32.31 -0.15
C GLY A 270 -0.24 -32.75 -1.21
N GLU A 271 -0.69 -33.42 -2.26
CA GLU A 271 0.15 -33.90 -3.36
C GLU A 271 0.02 -33.04 -4.62
N ARG A 272 -0.36 -31.72 -4.46
CA ARG A 272 -0.57 -30.83 -5.60
C ARG A 272 -0.11 -29.40 -5.31
N TRP A 273 0.17 -28.71 -6.39
CA TRP A 273 0.26 -27.25 -6.44
C TRP A 273 -1.10 -26.63 -6.73
N LEU A 274 -1.41 -25.54 -6.09
CA LEU A 274 -2.47 -24.63 -6.48
C LEU A 274 -1.82 -23.44 -7.18
N ILE A 275 -2.27 -23.14 -8.38
CA ILE A 275 -1.66 -22.17 -9.27
C ILE A 275 -2.68 -21.06 -9.54
N HIS A 276 -2.41 -19.88 -9.03
CA HIS A 276 -3.21 -18.68 -9.23
C HIS A 276 -2.57 -17.86 -10.35
N THR A 277 -3.27 -17.65 -11.45
CA THR A 277 -2.71 -16.99 -12.64
C THR A 277 -3.78 -16.30 -13.50
N ASN A 278 -3.33 -15.29 -14.26
CA ASN A 278 -4.15 -14.58 -15.25
C ASN A 278 -3.98 -15.15 -16.67
N GLY A 279 -4.41 -14.40 -17.69
CA GLY A 279 -4.20 -14.70 -19.09
C GLY A 279 -2.76 -14.50 -19.56
N GLU A 280 -2.56 -14.67 -20.87
CA GLU A 280 -1.28 -14.64 -21.53
C GLU A 280 -1.30 -13.65 -22.70
N LYS A 281 -0.12 -13.21 -23.14
CA LYS A 281 0.03 -12.53 -24.45
C LYS A 281 -0.02 -13.57 -25.57
N VAL A 282 -0.97 -13.40 -26.48
CA VAL A 282 -1.08 -14.18 -27.71
C VAL A 282 -0.84 -13.25 -28.89
N ASP A 283 0.15 -13.56 -29.73
CA ASP A 283 0.55 -12.73 -30.89
C ASP A 283 0.85 -11.26 -30.50
N GLY A 284 1.47 -11.06 -29.31
CA GLY A 284 1.80 -9.74 -28.78
C GLY A 284 0.61 -8.97 -28.18
N VAL A 285 -0.61 -9.51 -28.22
CA VAL A 285 -1.81 -8.92 -27.64
C VAL A 285 -2.13 -9.63 -26.32
N GLN A 286 -2.22 -8.84 -25.23
CA GLN A 286 -2.65 -9.36 -23.93
C GLN A 286 -4.10 -9.82 -24.03
N GLN A 287 -4.34 -11.08 -23.67
CA GLN A 287 -5.67 -11.59 -23.42
C GLN A 287 -6.06 -11.19 -22.01
N TYR A 288 -6.99 -10.26 -21.87
CA TYR A 288 -7.48 -9.75 -20.57
C TYR A 288 -8.36 -10.80 -19.90
N LEU A 289 -7.73 -11.81 -19.31
CA LEU A 289 -8.40 -12.79 -18.50
C LEU A 289 -8.27 -12.37 -17.04
N GLU A 290 -9.35 -12.45 -16.31
CA GLU A 290 -9.27 -12.41 -14.86
C GLU A 290 -8.50 -13.62 -14.35
N PHE A 291 -7.97 -13.52 -13.13
CA PHE A 291 -7.28 -14.63 -12.52
C PHE A 291 -8.19 -15.85 -12.35
N ALA A 292 -7.61 -17.00 -12.53
CA ALA A 292 -8.21 -18.32 -12.31
C ALA A 292 -7.32 -19.15 -11.38
N LEU A 293 -7.87 -20.17 -10.76
CA LEU A 293 -7.13 -21.13 -9.96
C LEU A 293 -7.06 -22.47 -10.68
N PHE A 294 -5.85 -22.98 -10.83
CA PHE A 294 -5.57 -24.31 -11.36
C PHE A 294 -4.95 -25.18 -10.26
N GLN A 295 -4.91 -26.47 -10.51
CA GLN A 295 -4.14 -27.43 -9.73
C GLN A 295 -3.23 -28.24 -10.65
N ALA A 296 -2.09 -28.70 -10.14
CA ALA A 296 -1.16 -29.56 -10.85
C ALA A 296 -0.50 -30.56 -9.88
N PRO A 297 -0.14 -31.79 -10.31
CA PRO A 297 0.63 -32.72 -9.51
C PRO A 297 2.00 -32.15 -9.11
N LEU A 298 2.57 -32.58 -7.98
CA LEU A 298 3.87 -32.10 -7.51
C LEU A 298 5.01 -32.42 -8.50
N ASP A 299 4.95 -33.59 -9.13
CA ASP A 299 5.93 -34.09 -10.09
C ASP A 299 5.68 -33.61 -11.53
N ALA A 300 4.52 -33.04 -11.82
CA ALA A 300 4.14 -32.50 -13.11
C ALA A 300 3.54 -31.06 -12.98
N PRO A 301 4.31 -30.06 -12.49
CA PRO A 301 3.78 -28.75 -12.12
C PRO A 301 3.23 -27.92 -13.29
N MET A 302 3.46 -28.37 -14.53
CA MET A 302 2.93 -27.74 -15.74
C MET A 302 1.66 -28.43 -16.29
N ASP A 303 1.21 -29.55 -15.67
CA ASP A 303 -0.06 -30.21 -16.05
C ASP A 303 -1.24 -29.61 -15.30
N TRP A 304 -1.67 -28.45 -15.79
CA TRP A 304 -2.68 -27.62 -15.13
C TRP A 304 -4.10 -28.10 -15.39
N GLN A 305 -4.82 -28.38 -14.33
CA GLN A 305 -6.23 -28.69 -14.36
C GLN A 305 -7.04 -27.54 -13.73
N PRO A 306 -8.09 -27.01 -14.40
CA PRO A 306 -8.89 -25.93 -13.83
C PRO A 306 -9.56 -26.36 -12.50
N LEU A 307 -9.47 -25.49 -11.48
CA LEU A 307 -10.15 -25.68 -10.19
C LEU A 307 -11.21 -24.60 -9.96
N VAL A 308 -10.85 -23.32 -10.17
CA VAL A 308 -11.79 -22.20 -10.16
C VAL A 308 -11.59 -21.44 -11.48
N PRO A 309 -12.59 -21.51 -12.38
CA PRO A 309 -12.47 -20.89 -13.69
C PRO A 309 -12.49 -19.36 -13.59
N HIS A 310 -11.96 -18.74 -14.60
CA HIS A 310 -12.06 -17.30 -14.86
C HIS A 310 -13.52 -16.82 -14.86
N ARG A 311 -13.75 -15.65 -14.24
CA ARG A 311 -15.03 -14.94 -14.27
C ARG A 311 -14.75 -13.45 -14.57
N ALA A 312 -15.40 -12.92 -15.61
CA ALA A 312 -15.12 -11.56 -16.09
C ALA A 312 -15.53 -10.45 -15.09
N ASP A 313 -16.47 -10.73 -14.20
CA ASP A 313 -17.04 -9.80 -13.21
C ASP A 313 -16.47 -9.97 -11.80
N VAL A 314 -15.57 -10.95 -11.61
CA VAL A 314 -14.95 -11.26 -10.31
C VAL A 314 -13.45 -11.38 -10.46
N GLN A 315 -12.72 -10.51 -9.80
CA GLN A 315 -11.29 -10.64 -9.65
C GLN A 315 -10.95 -11.64 -8.54
N LEU A 316 -10.26 -12.72 -8.88
CA LEU A 316 -9.67 -13.61 -7.91
C LEU A 316 -8.34 -12.99 -7.43
N LEU A 317 -8.33 -12.50 -6.19
CA LEU A 317 -7.17 -11.80 -5.60
C LEU A 317 -6.11 -12.75 -5.05
N GLY A 318 -6.49 -14.01 -4.78
CA GLY A 318 -5.58 -15.03 -4.27
C GLY A 318 -6.30 -16.22 -3.69
N ALA A 319 -5.54 -17.29 -3.47
CA ALA A 319 -6.01 -18.54 -2.90
C ALA A 319 -5.09 -18.99 -1.75
N SER A 320 -5.67 -19.25 -0.59
CA SER A 320 -4.96 -19.77 0.58
C SER A 320 -5.31 -21.23 0.83
N ALA A 321 -4.29 -22.08 0.77
CA ALA A 321 -4.43 -23.52 0.99
C ALA A 321 -4.40 -23.87 2.49
N PHE A 322 -5.34 -24.74 2.89
CA PHE A 322 -5.35 -25.47 4.15
C PHE A 322 -5.44 -26.96 3.83
N GLU A 323 -5.29 -27.83 4.82
CA GLU A 323 -5.31 -29.28 4.61
C GLU A 323 -6.54 -29.75 3.83
N HIS A 324 -7.72 -29.22 4.17
CA HIS A 324 -9.00 -29.65 3.60
C HIS A 324 -9.81 -28.53 2.95
N HIS A 325 -9.36 -27.30 3.02
CA HIS A 325 -10.08 -26.15 2.51
C HIS A 325 -9.17 -25.26 1.65
N ILE A 326 -9.78 -24.55 0.72
CA ILE A 326 -9.15 -23.44 0.01
C ILE A 326 -9.98 -22.20 0.28
N VAL A 327 -9.34 -21.15 0.75
CA VAL A 327 -9.98 -19.85 0.97
C VAL A 327 -9.58 -18.92 -0.17
N LEU A 328 -10.58 -18.48 -0.92
CA LEU A 328 -10.43 -17.54 -2.01
C LEU A 328 -10.71 -16.13 -1.52
N SER A 329 -9.81 -15.21 -1.82
CA SER A 329 -10.08 -13.77 -1.73
C SER A 329 -10.57 -13.30 -3.08
N GLU A 330 -11.79 -12.77 -3.14
CA GLU A 330 -12.43 -12.34 -4.37
C GLU A 330 -12.88 -10.89 -4.28
N ARG A 331 -12.96 -10.19 -5.43
CA ARG A 331 -13.51 -8.85 -5.53
C ARG A 331 -14.53 -8.78 -6.65
N SER A 332 -15.70 -8.23 -6.36
CA SER A 332 -16.73 -7.96 -7.34
C SER A 332 -17.38 -6.60 -7.05
N GLY A 333 -17.55 -5.79 -8.09
CA GLY A 333 -18.17 -4.47 -7.95
C GLY A 333 -17.49 -3.54 -6.94
N GLY A 334 -16.18 -3.67 -6.73
CA GLY A 334 -15.40 -2.88 -5.77
C GLY A 334 -15.35 -3.44 -4.35
N LEU A 335 -16.09 -4.50 -4.04
CA LEU A 335 -16.14 -5.10 -2.68
C LEU A 335 -15.32 -6.39 -2.60
N LYS A 336 -14.53 -6.51 -1.54
CA LYS A 336 -13.70 -7.68 -1.27
C LYS A 336 -14.41 -8.65 -0.33
N THR A 337 -14.48 -9.92 -0.73
CA THR A 337 -15.15 -11.01 0.00
C THR A 337 -14.25 -12.24 0.10
N LEU A 338 -14.62 -13.16 1.02
CA LEU A 338 -13.96 -14.47 1.16
C LEU A 338 -14.93 -15.57 0.79
N ARG A 339 -14.46 -16.51 -0.05
CA ARG A 339 -15.18 -17.71 -0.47
C ARG A 339 -14.40 -18.96 -0.07
N ILE A 340 -15.06 -19.98 0.43
CA ILE A 340 -14.46 -21.18 0.97
C ILE A 340 -14.85 -22.38 0.09
N LEU A 341 -13.84 -23.15 -0.33
CA LEU A 341 -14.01 -24.42 -1.02
C LEU A 341 -13.61 -25.54 -0.05
N ASP A 342 -14.55 -26.37 0.33
CA ASP A 342 -14.30 -27.58 1.12
C ASP A 342 -13.92 -28.75 0.18
N GLN A 343 -12.70 -29.24 0.30
CA GLN A 343 -12.15 -30.27 -0.57
C GLN A 343 -12.63 -31.67 -0.22
N LYS A 344 -13.25 -31.87 0.96
CA LYS A 344 -13.83 -33.18 1.37
C LYS A 344 -15.24 -33.33 0.89
N THR A 345 -16.06 -32.31 1.04
CA THR A 345 -17.49 -32.34 0.76
C THR A 345 -17.84 -31.80 -0.62
N GLY A 346 -16.92 -31.03 -1.24
CA GLY A 346 -17.18 -30.27 -2.46
C GLY A 346 -18.06 -29.05 -2.22
N ALA A 347 -18.32 -28.68 -0.96
CA ALA A 347 -19.11 -27.49 -0.64
C ALA A 347 -18.34 -26.22 -1.02
N ASP A 348 -19.09 -25.27 -1.56
CA ASP A 348 -18.61 -23.98 -2.06
C ASP A 348 -19.54 -22.87 -1.52
N TRP A 349 -19.00 -21.91 -0.75
CA TRP A 349 -19.81 -20.90 -0.11
C TRP A 349 -19.01 -19.63 0.19
N THR A 350 -19.70 -18.49 0.23
CA THR A 350 -19.12 -17.17 0.50
C THR A 350 -19.51 -16.72 1.91
N LEU A 351 -18.56 -16.08 2.63
CA LEU A 351 -18.88 -15.46 3.91
C LEU A 351 -19.89 -14.33 3.73
N PRO A 352 -20.91 -14.25 4.57
CA PRO A 352 -21.92 -13.19 4.47
C PRO A 352 -21.29 -11.81 4.70
N MET A 353 -21.79 -10.81 3.99
CA MET A 353 -21.47 -9.40 4.18
C MET A 353 -22.76 -8.64 4.50
N GLU A 354 -22.83 -8.08 5.71
CA GLU A 354 -24.05 -7.43 6.20
C GLU A 354 -24.15 -5.96 5.80
N GLN A 355 -23.05 -5.35 5.38
CA GLN A 355 -22.97 -3.91 5.07
C GLN A 355 -22.46 -3.67 3.64
N ASP A 356 -22.91 -2.59 3.01
CA ASP A 356 -22.42 -2.07 1.75
C ASP A 356 -22.24 -0.54 1.86
N PRO A 357 -21.06 0.02 1.63
CA PRO A 357 -19.80 -0.66 1.27
C PRO A 357 -19.04 -1.20 2.51
N ALA A 358 -18.54 -2.43 2.39
CA ALA A 358 -17.68 -3.07 3.38
C ALA A 358 -16.65 -3.95 2.71
N LEU A 359 -15.72 -4.49 3.48
CA LEU A 359 -14.70 -5.43 3.01
C LEU A 359 -14.50 -6.57 4.00
N GLN A 360 -14.03 -7.71 3.48
CA GLN A 360 -13.55 -8.83 4.28
C GLN A 360 -12.08 -9.12 3.93
N TRP A 361 -11.32 -9.62 4.90
CA TRP A 361 -9.95 -10.09 4.69
C TRP A 361 -9.64 -11.29 5.57
N MET A 362 -8.75 -12.14 5.11
CA MET A 362 -8.30 -13.27 5.90
C MET A 362 -7.43 -12.76 7.07
N GLY A 363 -7.74 -13.20 8.28
CA GLY A 363 -6.92 -12.96 9.47
C GLY A 363 -5.70 -13.88 9.53
N SER A 364 -4.99 -13.87 10.65
CA SER A 364 -3.89 -14.80 10.89
C SER A 364 -4.41 -16.21 11.12
N ASN A 365 -3.93 -17.16 10.31
CA ASN A 365 -4.33 -18.56 10.28
C ASN A 365 -3.10 -19.43 9.97
N PRO A 366 -2.14 -19.60 10.90
CA PRO A 366 -0.86 -20.26 10.60
C PRO A 366 -0.96 -21.78 10.49
N GLU A 367 -1.84 -22.43 11.24
CA GLU A 367 -1.89 -23.88 11.31
C GLU A 367 -2.49 -24.50 10.04
N TRP A 368 -1.80 -25.51 9.48
CA TRP A 368 -2.20 -26.22 8.27
C TRP A 368 -3.53 -26.94 8.40
N GLY A 369 -3.70 -27.73 9.48
CA GLY A 369 -4.88 -28.59 9.71
C GLY A 369 -6.01 -27.92 10.49
N GLN A 370 -6.02 -26.58 10.62
CA GLN A 370 -7.07 -25.92 11.37
C GLN A 370 -8.45 -26.09 10.74
N ARG A 371 -9.48 -26.15 11.60
CA ARG A 371 -10.89 -26.31 11.21
C ARG A 371 -11.70 -25.03 11.38
N THR A 372 -11.07 -23.97 11.80
CA THR A 372 -11.67 -22.64 11.90
C THR A 372 -10.89 -21.67 11.02
N LEU A 373 -11.56 -20.63 10.53
CA LEU A 373 -10.95 -19.55 9.78
C LEU A 373 -11.18 -18.24 10.51
N ARG A 374 -10.11 -17.56 10.89
CA ARG A 374 -10.19 -16.18 11.34
C ARG A 374 -10.20 -15.23 10.15
N TYR A 375 -11.11 -14.29 10.19
CA TYR A 375 -11.23 -13.26 9.17
C TYR A 375 -11.67 -11.94 9.79
N GLY A 376 -11.34 -10.85 9.13
CA GLY A 376 -11.76 -9.53 9.52
C GLY A 376 -12.83 -8.96 8.61
N THR A 377 -13.63 -8.03 9.13
CA THR A 377 -14.54 -7.20 8.36
C THR A 377 -14.52 -5.77 8.87
N SER A 378 -14.76 -4.80 8.00
CA SER A 378 -14.86 -3.39 8.35
C SER A 378 -15.63 -2.65 7.26
N SER A 379 -16.11 -1.43 7.57
CA SER A 379 -16.68 -0.50 6.59
C SER A 379 -16.17 0.92 6.85
N LEU A 380 -16.62 1.90 6.06
CA LEU A 380 -16.28 3.31 6.31
C LEU A 380 -16.70 3.80 7.70
N ILE A 381 -17.74 3.18 8.28
CA ILE A 381 -18.36 3.61 9.54
C ILE A 381 -18.41 2.52 10.61
N THR A 382 -17.98 1.30 10.30
CA THR A 382 -17.94 0.20 11.27
C THR A 382 -16.48 -0.14 11.59
N PRO A 383 -16.06 -0.05 12.87
CA PRO A 383 -14.74 -0.48 13.30
C PRO A 383 -14.43 -1.90 12.88
N GLY A 384 -13.14 -2.22 12.81
CA GLY A 384 -12.69 -3.56 12.46
C GLY A 384 -13.22 -4.60 13.45
N GLN A 385 -13.81 -5.66 12.92
CA GLN A 385 -14.23 -6.83 13.66
C GLN A 385 -13.38 -8.03 13.25
N LEU A 386 -12.90 -8.80 14.19
CA LEU A 386 -12.24 -10.07 14.01
C LEU A 386 -13.22 -11.19 14.37
N LEU A 387 -13.52 -12.04 13.41
CA LEU A 387 -14.42 -13.17 13.57
C LEU A 387 -13.67 -14.47 13.34
N GLU A 388 -14.21 -15.53 13.88
CA GLU A 388 -13.80 -16.90 13.58
C GLU A 388 -15.02 -17.68 13.07
N VAL A 389 -14.88 -18.36 11.94
CA VAL A 389 -15.91 -19.25 11.41
C VAL A 389 -15.43 -20.69 11.50
N ASP A 390 -16.25 -21.59 12.04
CA ASP A 390 -16.06 -23.02 11.99
C ASP A 390 -16.36 -23.50 10.54
N LEU A 391 -15.38 -24.10 9.90
CA LEU A 391 -15.44 -24.46 8.49
C LEU A 391 -16.39 -25.63 8.17
N ASP A 392 -16.73 -26.44 9.18
CA ASP A 392 -17.65 -27.58 9.03
C ASP A 392 -19.11 -27.14 9.29
N THR A 393 -19.35 -26.42 10.39
CA THR A 393 -20.68 -26.03 10.82
C THR A 393 -21.12 -24.67 10.29
N ARG A 394 -20.17 -23.86 9.80
CA ARG A 394 -20.33 -22.46 9.34
C ARG A 394 -20.78 -21.48 10.43
N VAL A 395 -20.71 -21.90 11.69
CA VAL A 395 -21.03 -21.02 12.83
C VAL A 395 -19.93 -19.97 12.96
N GLN A 396 -20.35 -18.70 13.05
CA GLN A 396 -19.46 -17.56 13.20
C GLN A 396 -19.45 -17.09 14.65
N THR A 397 -18.27 -16.76 15.14
CA THR A 397 -18.06 -16.20 16.48
C THR A 397 -17.29 -14.90 16.37
N LEU A 398 -17.83 -13.82 16.95
CA LEU A 398 -17.09 -12.56 17.09
C LEU A 398 -16.02 -12.75 18.15
N LEU A 399 -14.75 -12.67 17.76
CA LEU A 399 -13.64 -12.75 18.69
C LEU A 399 -13.31 -11.38 19.31
N LYS A 400 -13.40 -10.33 18.49
CA LYS A 400 -13.12 -8.96 18.92
C LYS A 400 -13.74 -7.96 17.97
N GLU A 401 -14.35 -6.93 18.50
CA GLU A 401 -14.57 -5.66 17.81
C GLU A 401 -13.51 -4.67 18.31
N THR A 402 -12.85 -3.97 17.39
CA THR A 402 -11.84 -2.96 17.75
C THR A 402 -12.52 -1.89 18.62
N PRO A 403 -12.08 -1.71 19.89
CA PRO A 403 -12.67 -0.69 20.75
C PRO A 403 -12.39 0.71 20.18
N VAL A 404 -13.45 1.49 20.01
CA VAL A 404 -13.37 2.90 19.60
C VAL A 404 -14.14 3.75 20.60
N PRO A 405 -13.51 4.17 21.70
CA PRO A 405 -14.14 5.07 22.66
C PRO A 405 -14.65 6.35 21.97
N ASN A 406 -15.70 6.95 22.53
CA ASN A 406 -16.29 8.18 22.03
C ASN A 406 -16.77 8.10 20.56
N TYR A 407 -17.13 6.90 20.08
CA TYR A 407 -17.66 6.65 18.75
C TYR A 407 -18.96 5.84 18.80
N THR A 408 -19.93 6.22 17.99
CA THR A 408 -21.20 5.48 17.82
C THR A 408 -21.52 5.37 16.34
N ALA A 409 -21.37 4.19 15.76
CA ALA A 409 -21.58 3.94 14.32
C ALA A 409 -22.95 4.41 13.81
N ALA A 410 -24.01 4.29 14.64
CA ALA A 410 -25.38 4.73 14.30
C ALA A 410 -25.52 6.25 14.02
N ASN A 411 -24.51 7.05 14.38
CA ASN A 411 -24.47 8.48 14.04
C ASN A 411 -24.01 8.75 12.60
N TYR A 412 -23.56 7.75 11.90
CA TYR A 412 -23.02 7.91 10.56
C TYR A 412 -23.82 7.13 9.54
N ARG A 413 -23.68 7.51 8.28
CA ARG A 413 -24.26 6.85 7.12
C ARG A 413 -23.14 6.57 6.14
N SER A 414 -23.25 5.45 5.43
CA SER A 414 -22.40 5.13 4.29
C SER A 414 -23.26 4.62 3.14
N GLU A 415 -22.82 4.88 1.93
CA GLU A 415 -23.45 4.37 0.73
C GLU A 415 -22.41 4.18 -0.37
N ARG A 416 -22.75 3.37 -1.37
CA ARG A 416 -22.03 3.25 -2.62
C ARG A 416 -22.85 3.88 -3.74
N ARG A 417 -22.20 4.76 -4.50
CA ARG A 417 -22.76 5.35 -5.73
C ARG A 417 -22.00 4.87 -6.95
N TRP A 418 -22.65 4.98 -8.08
CA TRP A 418 -22.05 4.78 -9.38
C TRP A 418 -22.07 6.09 -10.16
N VAL A 419 -20.94 6.43 -10.77
CA VAL A 419 -20.79 7.64 -11.59
C VAL A 419 -20.39 7.23 -12.99
N THR A 420 -21.20 7.63 -13.97
CA THR A 420 -20.92 7.34 -15.37
C THR A 420 -19.89 8.34 -15.91
N ALA A 421 -18.75 7.84 -16.36
CA ALA A 421 -17.75 8.62 -17.06
C ALA A 421 -18.25 9.04 -18.45
N PRO A 422 -17.61 10.04 -19.11
CA PRO A 422 -18.02 10.49 -20.45
C PRO A 422 -18.00 9.40 -21.55
N ASP A 423 -17.18 8.37 -21.38
CA ASP A 423 -17.07 7.21 -22.27
C ASP A 423 -18.01 6.05 -21.89
N GLY A 424 -18.87 6.24 -20.87
CA GLY A 424 -19.84 5.26 -20.41
C GLY A 424 -19.34 4.31 -19.32
N ALA A 425 -18.08 4.44 -18.86
CA ALA A 425 -17.57 3.62 -17.79
C ALA A 425 -18.27 3.97 -16.46
N GLU A 426 -18.72 2.95 -15.73
CA GLU A 426 -19.37 3.09 -14.42
C GLU A 426 -18.37 3.01 -13.28
N ILE A 427 -18.11 4.13 -12.61
CA ILE A 427 -17.11 4.32 -11.56
C ILE A 427 -17.73 4.09 -10.20
N PRO A 428 -17.27 3.12 -9.37
CA PRO A 428 -17.74 2.95 -8.01
C PRO A 428 -17.21 4.08 -7.12
N VAL A 429 -18.08 4.63 -6.28
CA VAL A 429 -17.76 5.67 -5.29
C VAL A 429 -18.31 5.27 -3.94
N ALA A 430 -17.43 5.01 -2.95
CA ALA A 430 -17.84 4.75 -1.57
C ALA A 430 -17.85 6.06 -0.78
N MET A 431 -18.95 6.35 -0.08
CA MET A 431 -19.13 7.61 0.64
C MET A 431 -19.58 7.39 2.07
N CYS A 432 -19.23 8.32 2.98
CA CYS A 432 -19.79 8.36 4.33
C CYS A 432 -19.89 9.80 4.86
N TRP A 433 -20.82 10.00 5.81
CA TRP A 433 -21.09 11.30 6.44
C TRP A 433 -21.80 11.12 7.79
N HIS A 434 -21.83 12.17 8.63
CA HIS A 434 -22.64 12.18 9.84
C HIS A 434 -24.13 12.25 9.48
N LYS A 435 -25.01 11.52 10.16
CA LYS A 435 -26.45 11.42 9.86
C LYS A 435 -27.19 12.77 9.73
N ASP A 436 -26.69 13.78 10.44
CA ASP A 436 -27.31 15.13 10.45
C ASP A 436 -26.71 16.03 9.34
N THR A 437 -25.70 15.56 8.59
CA THR A 437 -25.13 16.28 7.45
C THR A 437 -26.13 16.29 6.30
N LYS A 438 -26.46 17.47 5.81
CA LYS A 438 -27.24 17.62 4.58
C LYS A 438 -26.32 17.43 3.38
N LEU A 439 -26.67 16.52 2.49
CA LEU A 439 -25.95 16.31 1.22
C LEU A 439 -26.34 17.40 0.20
N GLN A 440 -26.21 18.63 0.61
CA GLN A 440 -26.48 19.81 -0.19
C GLN A 440 -25.44 20.87 0.12
N ASP A 441 -24.57 21.16 -0.85
CA ASP A 441 -23.44 22.09 -0.73
C ASP A 441 -22.56 21.78 0.50
N ALA A 442 -22.34 20.49 0.78
CA ALA A 442 -21.57 20.03 1.91
C ALA A 442 -20.07 20.12 1.62
N PRO A 443 -19.22 20.47 2.61
CA PRO A 443 -17.79 20.31 2.48
C PRO A 443 -17.49 18.83 2.21
N THR A 444 -16.63 18.57 1.21
CA THR A 444 -16.39 17.21 0.73
C THR A 444 -14.90 16.97 0.56
N LEU A 445 -14.42 15.83 1.08
CA LEU A 445 -13.06 15.31 0.83
C LEU A 445 -13.17 14.10 -0.08
N LEU A 446 -12.64 14.21 -1.31
CA LEU A 446 -12.61 13.15 -2.30
C LEU A 446 -11.21 12.55 -2.40
N TYR A 447 -11.10 11.27 -2.12
CA TYR A 447 -9.84 10.50 -2.17
C TYR A 447 -9.76 9.64 -3.43
N GLY A 448 -8.57 9.52 -4.04
CA GLY A 448 -8.32 8.63 -5.17
C GLY A 448 -6.87 8.11 -5.23
N TYR A 449 -6.68 7.00 -5.99
CA TYR A 449 -5.36 6.40 -6.23
C TYR A 449 -5.14 6.08 -7.72
N GLY A 450 -5.78 5.05 -8.27
CA GLY A 450 -5.93 4.81 -9.71
C GLY A 450 -4.73 4.18 -10.42
N SER A 451 -3.92 3.35 -9.75
CA SER A 451 -2.73 2.71 -10.34
C SER A 451 -2.49 1.32 -9.76
N TYR A 452 -1.68 0.51 -10.45
CA TYR A 452 -1.20 -0.81 -10.03
C TYR A 452 -2.29 -1.85 -9.72
N GLY A 453 -3.52 -1.64 -10.17
CA GLY A 453 -4.65 -2.47 -9.76
C GLY A 453 -5.05 -2.31 -8.28
N VAL A 454 -4.45 -1.36 -7.56
CA VAL A 454 -4.74 -1.11 -6.14
C VAL A 454 -6.14 -0.53 -5.97
N VAL A 455 -6.87 -1.07 -5.00
CA VAL A 455 -8.19 -0.56 -4.61
C VAL A 455 -8.13 0.02 -3.22
N ILE A 456 -8.57 1.26 -3.10
CA ILE A 456 -8.77 1.87 -1.79
C ILE A 456 -10.07 1.32 -1.22
N ASP A 457 -9.93 0.36 -0.33
CA ASP A 457 -11.05 -0.32 0.30
C ASP A 457 -11.75 0.56 1.35
N PRO A 458 -13.08 0.41 1.53
CA PRO A 458 -13.87 1.23 2.45
C PRO A 458 -13.72 0.78 3.91
N HIS A 459 -12.53 0.93 4.49
CA HIS A 459 -12.25 0.57 5.88
C HIS A 459 -12.43 1.74 6.86
N PHE A 460 -12.60 1.42 8.14
CA PHE A 460 -12.72 2.38 9.23
C PHE A 460 -11.40 3.13 9.51
N SER A 461 -11.53 4.39 9.96
CA SER A 461 -10.41 5.20 10.45
C SER A 461 -10.85 6.03 11.64
N THR A 462 -10.10 6.03 12.73
CA THR A 462 -10.37 6.82 13.96
C THR A 462 -10.26 8.33 13.75
N ALA A 463 -9.53 8.77 12.72
CA ALA A 463 -9.41 10.19 12.37
C ALA A 463 -10.59 10.71 11.55
N ARG A 464 -11.29 9.83 10.80
CA ARG A 464 -12.38 10.25 9.91
C ARG A 464 -13.59 10.83 10.64
N PRO A 465 -14.06 10.32 11.79
CA PRO A 465 -15.17 10.92 12.51
C PRO A 465 -14.98 12.40 12.81
N SER A 466 -13.77 12.87 13.06
CA SER A 466 -13.49 14.30 13.28
C SER A 466 -13.84 15.19 12.07
N LEU A 467 -13.75 14.67 10.86
CA LEU A 467 -14.23 15.33 9.64
C LEU A 467 -15.75 15.27 9.56
N LEU A 468 -16.32 14.06 9.74
CA LEU A 468 -17.75 13.81 9.59
C LEU A 468 -18.60 14.62 10.61
N ASP A 469 -18.13 14.74 11.85
CA ASP A 469 -18.77 15.50 12.94
C ASP A 469 -18.78 17.01 12.64
N ARG A 470 -17.91 17.47 11.75
CA ARG A 470 -17.87 18.85 11.23
C ARG A 470 -18.70 19.04 9.95
N GLY A 471 -19.47 18.03 9.56
CA GLY A 471 -20.37 18.05 8.41
C GLY A 471 -19.68 17.72 7.07
N VAL A 472 -18.46 17.20 7.09
CA VAL A 472 -17.75 16.79 5.88
C VAL A 472 -18.34 15.48 5.35
N VAL A 473 -18.51 15.40 4.03
CA VAL A 473 -18.72 14.15 3.30
C VAL A 473 -17.35 13.61 2.89
N TYR A 474 -17.05 12.37 3.26
CA TYR A 474 -15.84 11.68 2.80
C TYR A 474 -16.20 10.73 1.67
N ALA A 475 -15.48 10.77 0.56
CA ALA A 475 -15.71 9.94 -0.61
C ALA A 475 -14.42 9.31 -1.14
N ILE A 476 -14.51 8.08 -1.64
CA ILE A 476 -13.42 7.35 -2.31
C ILE A 476 -13.86 7.06 -3.74
N ALA A 477 -13.16 7.61 -4.73
CA ALA A 477 -13.38 7.29 -6.14
C ALA A 477 -12.49 6.10 -6.55
N GLN A 478 -13.10 4.97 -6.90
CA GLN A 478 -12.40 3.77 -7.33
C GLN A 478 -12.20 3.77 -8.85
N VAL A 479 -11.38 4.70 -9.33
CA VAL A 479 -11.15 4.98 -10.75
C VAL A 479 -10.41 3.87 -11.49
N ARG A 480 -10.42 3.87 -12.82
CA ARG A 480 -9.61 2.98 -13.67
C ARG A 480 -8.12 3.12 -13.36
N GLY A 481 -7.36 2.06 -13.65
CA GLY A 481 -5.99 1.88 -13.16
C GLY A 481 -5.91 1.24 -11.77
N GLY A 482 -7.00 1.31 -10.97
CA GLY A 482 -7.26 0.41 -9.85
C GLY A 482 -7.91 -0.89 -10.29
N GLY A 483 -8.11 -1.84 -9.35
CA GLY A 483 -8.70 -3.16 -9.61
C GLY A 483 -10.16 -3.32 -9.17
N ALA A 484 -10.90 -2.23 -8.94
CA ALA A 484 -12.24 -2.29 -8.32
C ALA A 484 -13.24 -3.14 -9.11
N LYS A 485 -13.13 -3.19 -10.43
CA LYS A 485 -13.96 -3.99 -11.32
C LYS A 485 -13.16 -5.04 -12.09
N GLY A 486 -12.05 -5.50 -11.49
CA GLY A 486 -11.24 -6.58 -12.03
C GLY A 486 -10.14 -6.11 -12.98
N ARG A 487 -9.57 -7.06 -13.72
CA ARG A 487 -8.38 -6.87 -14.55
C ARG A 487 -8.59 -5.84 -15.65
N ALA A 488 -9.71 -5.88 -16.35
CA ALA A 488 -10.01 -4.91 -17.41
C ALA A 488 -10.03 -3.47 -16.89
N TRP A 489 -10.52 -3.25 -15.67
CA TRP A 489 -10.54 -1.94 -15.02
C TRP A 489 -9.14 -1.40 -14.74
N TYR A 490 -8.21 -2.27 -14.41
CA TYR A 490 -6.78 -1.93 -14.26
C TYR A 490 -6.15 -1.61 -15.63
N GLU A 491 -6.30 -2.48 -16.61
CA GLU A 491 -5.69 -2.32 -17.93
C GLU A 491 -6.20 -1.06 -18.68
N ASP A 492 -7.46 -0.67 -18.46
CA ASP A 492 -8.05 0.53 -19.01
C ASP A 492 -7.61 1.83 -18.33
N GLY A 493 -6.73 1.76 -17.34
CA GLY A 493 -6.20 2.93 -16.62
C GLY A 493 -4.68 2.96 -16.51
N LYS A 494 -3.93 2.21 -17.34
CA LYS A 494 -2.46 2.23 -17.36
C LYS A 494 -1.90 2.47 -18.77
N LEU A 495 -0.59 2.69 -18.86
CA LEU A 495 0.11 2.92 -20.12
C LEU A 495 -0.58 4.02 -20.93
N LYS A 496 -0.88 3.75 -22.22
CA LYS A 496 -1.59 4.69 -23.12
C LYS A 496 -2.98 5.09 -22.64
N ASN A 497 -3.60 4.27 -21.79
CA ASN A 497 -4.94 4.49 -21.26
C ASN A 497 -4.93 5.28 -19.93
N LYS A 498 -3.77 5.73 -19.44
CA LYS A 498 -3.63 6.40 -18.12
C LYS A 498 -4.52 7.62 -17.95
N GLN A 499 -4.81 8.35 -19.03
CA GLN A 499 -5.72 9.50 -19.02
C GLN A 499 -7.14 9.14 -18.51
N ASN A 500 -7.58 7.89 -18.65
CA ASN A 500 -8.87 7.45 -18.14
C ASN A 500 -8.95 7.56 -16.61
N SER A 501 -7.85 7.29 -15.88
CA SER A 501 -7.82 7.45 -14.42
C SER A 501 -8.13 8.89 -14.00
N PHE A 502 -7.55 9.86 -14.69
CA PHE A 502 -7.74 11.29 -14.42
C PHE A 502 -9.12 11.75 -14.82
N GLY A 503 -9.58 11.33 -16.03
CA GLY A 503 -10.93 11.61 -16.52
C GLY A 503 -12.04 11.07 -15.61
N ASP A 504 -11.87 9.84 -15.09
CA ASP A 504 -12.79 9.23 -14.12
C ASP A 504 -12.88 10.05 -12.84
N PHE A 505 -11.74 10.47 -12.28
CA PHE A 505 -11.72 11.24 -11.05
C PHE A 505 -12.38 12.62 -11.22
N ILE A 506 -12.10 13.28 -12.34
CA ILE A 506 -12.75 14.55 -12.72
C ILE A 506 -14.25 14.35 -12.93
N ALA A 507 -14.67 13.24 -13.54
CA ALA A 507 -16.09 12.92 -13.74
C ALA A 507 -16.80 12.73 -12.40
N VAL A 508 -16.18 12.06 -11.42
CA VAL A 508 -16.73 11.93 -10.05
C VAL A 508 -16.86 13.30 -9.40
N ALA A 509 -15.84 14.15 -9.46
CA ALA A 509 -15.88 15.51 -8.91
C ALA A 509 -17.02 16.32 -9.53
N ARG A 510 -17.12 16.34 -10.86
CA ARG A 510 -18.21 17.05 -11.58
C ARG A 510 -19.59 16.51 -11.23
N LYS A 511 -19.73 15.19 -11.09
CA LYS A 511 -21.03 14.57 -10.72
C LYS A 511 -21.44 14.97 -9.31
N LEU A 512 -20.54 14.94 -8.34
CA LEU A 512 -20.85 15.38 -6.96
C LEU A 512 -21.27 16.86 -6.91
N ILE A 513 -20.64 17.72 -7.71
CA ILE A 513 -21.01 19.13 -7.85
C ILE A 513 -22.37 19.27 -8.55
N ALA A 514 -22.58 18.58 -9.67
CA ALA A 514 -23.82 18.64 -10.43
C ALA A 514 -25.04 18.12 -9.65
N ASP A 515 -24.84 17.10 -8.80
CA ASP A 515 -25.87 16.58 -7.89
C ASP A 515 -26.11 17.52 -6.69
N GLY A 516 -25.36 18.59 -6.57
CA GLY A 516 -25.47 19.54 -5.47
C GLY A 516 -24.94 19.02 -4.14
N VAL A 517 -24.23 17.90 -4.12
CA VAL A 517 -23.63 17.35 -2.88
C VAL A 517 -22.62 18.32 -2.33
N THR A 518 -21.82 18.92 -3.21
CA THR A 518 -20.75 19.88 -2.87
C THR A 518 -20.65 21.00 -3.93
N SER A 519 -19.72 21.92 -3.75
CA SER A 519 -19.39 22.97 -4.72
C SER A 519 -17.86 23.10 -4.87
N PRO A 520 -17.35 23.73 -5.95
CA PRO A 520 -15.90 23.92 -6.14
C PRO A 520 -15.19 24.52 -4.94
N GLY A 521 -15.80 25.51 -4.26
CA GLY A 521 -15.23 26.15 -3.07
C GLY A 521 -15.23 25.27 -1.81
N LYS A 522 -15.76 24.06 -1.86
CA LYS A 522 -15.88 23.13 -0.72
C LYS A 522 -15.39 21.71 -1.02
N LEU A 523 -14.93 21.48 -2.26
CA LEU A 523 -14.40 20.17 -2.65
C LEU A 523 -12.87 20.17 -2.51
N VAL A 524 -12.38 19.39 -1.57
CA VAL A 524 -10.94 19.10 -1.40
C VAL A 524 -10.62 17.72 -1.93
N ILE A 525 -9.51 17.58 -2.65
CA ILE A 525 -9.05 16.29 -3.18
C ILE A 525 -7.77 15.85 -2.48
N GLN A 526 -7.61 14.53 -2.34
CA GLN A 526 -6.46 13.93 -1.67
C GLN A 526 -6.00 12.66 -2.37
N GLY A 527 -4.68 12.47 -2.47
CA GLY A 527 -4.06 11.24 -2.95
C GLY A 527 -2.58 11.18 -2.59
N GLY A 528 -2.05 9.96 -2.49
CA GLY A 528 -0.65 9.73 -2.13
C GLY A 528 0.09 8.87 -3.16
N SER A 529 1.41 9.04 -3.31
CA SER A 529 2.24 8.25 -4.24
C SER A 529 1.73 8.39 -5.69
N ALA A 530 1.37 7.29 -6.36
CA ALA A 530 0.68 7.33 -7.65
C ALA A 530 -0.70 8.02 -7.58
N GLY A 531 -1.37 8.03 -6.40
CA GLY A 531 -2.52 8.89 -6.15
C GLY A 531 -2.14 10.38 -6.12
N GLY A 532 -0.89 10.73 -5.78
CA GLY A 532 -0.33 12.06 -5.93
C GLY A 532 -0.15 12.47 -7.39
N LEU A 533 0.22 11.54 -8.28
CA LEU A 533 0.16 11.74 -9.73
C LEU A 533 -1.28 12.04 -10.17
N LEU A 534 -2.25 11.26 -9.70
CA LEU A 534 -3.68 11.53 -9.97
C LEU A 534 -4.05 12.95 -9.56
N MET A 535 -3.63 13.41 -8.38
CA MET A 535 -3.87 14.76 -7.89
C MET A 535 -3.24 15.82 -8.81
N GLY A 536 -1.95 15.66 -9.13
CA GLY A 536 -1.21 16.60 -9.97
C GLY A 536 -1.77 16.72 -11.38
N ALA A 537 -2.10 15.60 -12.02
CA ALA A 537 -2.73 15.60 -13.35
C ALA A 537 -4.15 16.22 -13.30
N THR A 538 -4.91 15.93 -12.24
CA THR A 538 -6.27 16.47 -12.07
C THR A 538 -6.27 17.99 -11.90
N VAL A 539 -5.37 18.57 -11.07
CA VAL A 539 -5.31 20.03 -10.90
C VAL A 539 -4.74 20.75 -12.13
N ASN A 540 -3.95 20.07 -12.96
CA ASN A 540 -3.53 20.62 -14.25
C ASN A 540 -4.70 20.68 -15.26
N GLN A 541 -5.63 19.70 -15.21
CA GLN A 541 -6.71 19.56 -16.19
C GLN A 541 -8.01 20.29 -15.80
N ALA A 542 -8.30 20.40 -14.51
CA ALA A 542 -9.56 20.96 -14.02
C ALA A 542 -9.38 21.69 -12.68
N PRO A 543 -8.48 22.69 -12.57
CA PRO A 543 -8.19 23.36 -11.31
C PRO A 543 -9.42 24.05 -10.69
N GLU A 544 -10.35 24.50 -11.54
CA GLU A 544 -11.54 25.25 -11.16
C GLU A 544 -12.57 24.44 -10.32
N LEU A 545 -12.40 23.14 -10.27
CA LEU A 545 -13.33 22.26 -9.54
C LEU A 545 -13.02 22.17 -8.03
N PHE A 546 -11.86 22.63 -7.58
CA PHE A 546 -11.33 22.28 -6.28
C PHE A 546 -11.00 23.50 -5.41
N ALA A 547 -11.43 23.45 -4.14
CA ALA A 547 -11.01 24.40 -3.12
C ALA A 547 -9.53 24.20 -2.74
N ALA A 548 -9.10 22.94 -2.65
CA ALA A 548 -7.71 22.58 -2.38
C ALA A 548 -7.36 21.18 -2.86
N CYS A 549 -6.05 20.93 -2.98
CA CYS A 549 -5.45 19.63 -3.30
C CYS A 549 -4.42 19.25 -2.24
N ILE A 550 -4.50 17.99 -1.76
CA ILE A 550 -3.54 17.40 -0.83
C ILE A 550 -2.82 16.27 -1.56
N ALA A 551 -1.53 16.45 -1.82
CA ALA A 551 -0.68 15.49 -2.51
C ALA A 551 0.42 14.99 -1.56
N GLN A 552 0.35 13.70 -1.18
CA GLN A 552 1.29 13.09 -0.24
C GLN A 552 2.29 12.22 -1.00
N VAL A 553 3.59 12.43 -0.76
CA VAL A 553 4.69 11.73 -1.46
C VAL A 553 4.43 11.54 -2.96
N PRO A 554 4.05 12.62 -3.69
CA PRO A 554 3.42 12.52 -4.99
C PRO A 554 4.42 12.23 -6.11
N PHE A 555 4.10 11.25 -6.96
CA PHE A 555 4.83 10.90 -8.18
C PHE A 555 4.48 11.90 -9.28
N VAL A 556 5.28 12.95 -9.47
CA VAL A 556 4.90 14.12 -10.30
C VAL A 556 5.89 14.50 -11.41
N ASP A 557 7.11 13.98 -11.39
CA ASP A 557 8.10 14.17 -12.48
C ASP A 557 8.30 12.87 -13.26
N VAL A 558 7.20 12.37 -13.82
CA VAL A 558 7.05 11.02 -14.36
C VAL A 558 8.10 10.69 -15.42
N VAL A 559 8.30 11.59 -16.38
CA VAL A 559 9.23 11.35 -17.50
C VAL A 559 10.68 11.28 -17.01
N SER A 560 11.08 12.20 -16.12
CA SER A 560 12.46 12.25 -15.62
C SER A 560 12.79 11.06 -14.73
N THR A 561 11.84 10.62 -13.91
CA THR A 561 11.99 9.44 -13.04
C THR A 561 12.04 8.16 -13.87
N MET A 562 11.14 7.99 -14.83
CA MET A 562 11.10 6.77 -15.66
C MET A 562 12.23 6.66 -16.69
N LEU A 563 12.99 7.74 -16.95
CA LEU A 563 14.22 7.72 -17.75
C LEU A 563 15.47 7.31 -16.95
N ASP A 564 15.42 7.33 -15.64
CA ASP A 564 16.57 7.10 -14.78
C ASP A 564 16.50 5.71 -14.12
N GLU A 565 17.15 4.74 -14.74
CA GLU A 565 17.20 3.34 -14.27
C GLU A 565 17.90 3.18 -12.90
N SER A 566 18.62 4.20 -12.43
CA SER A 566 19.27 4.17 -11.12
C SER A 566 18.29 4.45 -9.96
N ILE A 567 17.10 5.02 -10.28
CA ILE A 567 16.07 5.27 -9.28
C ILE A 567 15.37 3.96 -8.93
N PRO A 568 15.18 3.66 -7.65
CA PRO A 568 14.41 2.51 -7.20
C PRO A 568 13.05 2.40 -7.89
N LEU A 569 12.66 1.18 -8.25
CA LEU A 569 11.40 0.81 -8.91
C LEU A 569 11.31 1.15 -10.41
N THR A 570 12.04 2.11 -10.95
CA THR A 570 11.89 2.61 -12.32
C THR A 570 11.75 1.50 -13.37
N THR A 571 12.69 0.56 -13.42
CA THR A 571 12.69 -0.51 -14.44
C THR A 571 11.52 -1.48 -14.27
N ASN A 572 11.14 -1.78 -13.03
CA ASN A 572 9.99 -2.62 -12.71
C ASN A 572 8.66 -1.95 -13.11
N GLU A 573 8.59 -0.63 -13.03
CA GLU A 573 7.37 0.14 -13.28
C GLU A 573 7.15 0.52 -14.74
N TRP A 574 8.06 0.18 -15.64
CA TRP A 574 7.83 0.36 -17.08
C TRP A 574 6.61 -0.40 -17.61
N GLU A 575 6.20 -1.47 -16.94
CA GLU A 575 4.98 -2.20 -17.28
C GLU A 575 3.70 -1.48 -16.84
N GLU A 576 3.79 -0.53 -15.91
CA GLU A 576 2.69 0.34 -15.47
C GLU A 576 2.62 1.64 -16.29
N TRP A 577 3.77 2.31 -16.45
CA TRP A 577 3.85 3.65 -17.03
C TRP A 577 4.33 3.65 -18.49
N GLY A 578 5.12 2.68 -18.89
CA GLY A 578 5.88 2.62 -20.13
C GLY A 578 7.35 2.98 -19.93
N ASN A 579 8.19 2.61 -20.91
CA ASN A 579 9.60 3.02 -20.93
C ASN A 579 9.76 4.26 -21.82
N PRO A 580 10.07 5.45 -21.29
CA PRO A 580 10.18 6.69 -22.07
C PRO A 580 11.43 6.75 -22.96
N ALA A 581 12.36 5.81 -22.87
CA ALA A 581 13.39 5.62 -23.88
C ALA A 581 12.81 5.21 -25.26
N ILE A 582 11.53 4.77 -25.27
CA ILE A 582 10.75 4.48 -26.48
C ILE A 582 9.83 5.67 -26.74
N ARG A 583 9.75 6.13 -28.02
CA ARG A 583 9.02 7.34 -28.40
C ARG A 583 7.55 7.34 -27.98
N GLU A 584 6.82 6.26 -28.23
CA GLU A 584 5.38 6.21 -27.97
C GLU A 584 5.04 6.28 -26.47
N PRO A 585 5.67 5.50 -25.55
CA PRO A 585 5.51 5.69 -24.10
C PRO A 585 5.96 7.07 -23.59
N PHE A 586 7.02 7.63 -24.16
CA PHE A 586 7.43 9.00 -23.83
C PHE A 586 6.32 10.01 -24.12
N ASP A 587 5.68 9.92 -25.28
CA ASP A 587 4.60 10.83 -25.66
C ASP A 587 3.38 10.66 -24.71
N TRP A 588 3.04 9.42 -24.30
CA TRP A 588 1.95 9.20 -23.34
C TRP A 588 2.26 9.86 -21.99
N MET A 589 3.44 9.62 -21.44
CA MET A 589 3.83 10.15 -20.13
C MET A 589 3.95 11.67 -20.15
N LEU A 590 4.57 12.23 -21.19
CA LEU A 590 4.71 13.67 -21.32
C LEU A 590 3.35 14.37 -21.33
N ALA A 591 2.34 13.76 -21.93
CA ALA A 591 0.99 14.33 -22.01
C ALA A 591 0.28 14.47 -20.67
N TYR A 592 0.72 13.76 -19.60
CA TYR A 592 0.10 13.85 -18.30
C TYR A 592 1.06 14.12 -17.13
N SER A 593 2.39 14.04 -17.33
CA SER A 593 3.37 14.27 -16.27
C SER A 593 3.11 15.61 -15.56
N PRO A 594 2.72 15.62 -14.27
CA PRO A 594 2.29 16.83 -13.61
C PRO A 594 3.32 17.95 -13.65
N TYR A 595 4.59 17.61 -13.46
CA TYR A 595 5.68 18.61 -13.53
C TYR A 595 5.81 19.22 -14.92
N ASP A 596 5.77 18.39 -15.97
CA ASP A 596 5.92 18.86 -17.35
C ASP A 596 4.73 19.71 -17.80
N GLN A 597 3.52 19.37 -17.35
CA GLN A 597 2.26 20.02 -17.74
C GLN A 597 1.88 21.24 -16.88
N VAL A 598 2.73 21.69 -15.95
CA VAL A 598 2.50 22.97 -15.24
C VAL A 598 2.45 24.12 -16.24
N CYS A 599 1.35 24.84 -16.25
CA CYS A 599 1.10 25.98 -17.14
C CYS A 599 0.62 27.23 -16.37
N ALA A 600 0.52 28.35 -17.07
CA ALA A 600 0.03 29.61 -16.52
C ALA A 600 -1.50 29.55 -16.34
N GLN A 601 -1.93 29.15 -15.14
CA GLN A 601 -3.34 29.07 -14.74
C GLN A 601 -3.49 29.29 -13.24
N ASP A 602 -4.72 29.45 -12.77
CA ASP A 602 -5.06 29.60 -11.36
C ASP A 602 -5.21 28.22 -10.72
N TYR A 603 -4.21 27.82 -9.91
CA TYR A 603 -4.22 26.55 -9.18
C TYR A 603 -4.95 26.72 -7.84
N PRO A 604 -5.66 25.66 -7.35
CA PRO A 604 -6.25 25.67 -6.01
C PRO A 604 -5.17 25.76 -4.92
N ALA A 605 -5.57 26.02 -3.68
CA ALA A 605 -4.66 25.88 -2.55
C ALA A 605 -4.09 24.45 -2.48
N MET A 606 -2.79 24.31 -2.18
CA MET A 606 -2.16 23.00 -2.20
C MET A 606 -1.34 22.72 -0.94
N LEU A 607 -1.45 21.50 -0.43
CA LEU A 607 -0.56 20.95 0.58
C LEU A 607 0.17 19.74 -0.02
N VAL A 608 1.47 19.90 -0.24
CA VAL A 608 2.34 18.85 -0.76
C VAL A 608 3.23 18.33 0.38
N ILE A 609 3.22 17.02 0.61
CA ILE A 609 3.99 16.37 1.68
C ILE A 609 4.99 15.41 1.07
N SER A 610 6.22 15.41 1.57
CA SER A 610 7.35 14.62 1.08
C SER A 610 8.14 14.00 2.23
N GLY A 611 8.91 12.95 1.96
CA GLY A 611 9.90 12.36 2.85
C GLY A 611 11.31 12.50 2.27
N LEU A 612 12.28 13.00 3.05
CA LEU A 612 13.65 13.20 2.56
C LEU A 612 14.35 11.88 2.23
N ASN A 613 13.96 10.80 2.93
CA ASN A 613 14.53 9.46 2.76
C ASN A 613 13.65 8.53 1.94
N ASP A 614 12.68 9.09 1.18
CA ASP A 614 11.76 8.31 0.38
C ASP A 614 12.47 7.62 -0.79
N PRO A 615 12.52 6.26 -0.81
CA PRO A 615 13.16 5.53 -1.89
C PRO A 615 12.26 5.30 -3.10
N ARG A 616 10.95 5.40 -2.93
CA ARG A 616 9.95 5.06 -3.96
C ARG A 616 9.60 6.24 -4.83
N VAL A 617 9.38 7.40 -4.19
CA VAL A 617 9.17 8.69 -4.86
C VAL A 617 10.16 9.69 -4.31
N GLN A 618 11.15 10.02 -5.11
CA GLN A 618 12.25 10.85 -4.69
C GLN A 618 11.80 12.23 -4.19
N TYR A 619 12.35 12.68 -3.07
CA TYR A 619 12.00 13.97 -2.41
C TYR A 619 12.05 15.17 -3.35
N TRP A 620 12.88 15.10 -4.39
CA TRP A 620 13.05 16.19 -5.34
C TRP A 620 11.86 16.38 -6.29
N GLU A 621 11.08 15.33 -6.56
CA GLU A 621 9.90 15.42 -7.42
C GLU A 621 8.88 16.44 -6.88
N PRO A 622 8.32 16.28 -5.66
CA PRO A 622 7.42 17.26 -5.08
C PRO A 622 8.08 18.61 -4.84
N THR A 623 9.38 18.64 -4.51
CA THR A 623 10.12 19.88 -4.26
C THR A 623 10.23 20.73 -5.53
N LYS A 624 10.64 20.13 -6.64
CA LYS A 624 10.67 20.78 -7.96
C LYS A 624 9.28 21.22 -8.42
N TRP A 625 8.29 20.35 -8.21
CA TRP A 625 6.91 20.62 -8.62
C TRP A 625 6.33 21.86 -7.93
N VAL A 626 6.49 21.97 -6.62
CA VAL A 626 6.06 23.18 -5.86
C VAL A 626 6.79 24.43 -6.34
N ALA A 627 8.11 24.35 -6.55
CA ALA A 627 8.87 25.47 -7.09
C ALA A 627 8.36 25.94 -8.46
N LYS A 628 8.03 24.99 -9.36
CA LYS A 628 7.50 25.28 -10.70
C LYS A 628 6.07 25.83 -10.64
N LEU A 629 5.19 25.25 -9.84
CA LEU A 629 3.82 25.73 -9.64
C LEU A 629 3.78 27.18 -9.20
N ARG A 630 4.60 27.56 -8.22
CA ARG A 630 4.68 28.96 -7.75
C ARG A 630 5.30 29.91 -8.77
N ALA A 631 6.24 29.42 -9.59
CA ALA A 631 6.92 30.25 -10.60
C ALA A 631 6.08 30.49 -11.86
N VAL A 632 5.12 29.62 -12.16
CA VAL A 632 4.34 29.61 -13.42
C VAL A 632 2.87 29.91 -13.18
N GLY A 633 2.30 29.48 -12.06
CA GLY A 633 0.90 29.71 -11.71
C GLY A 633 0.57 31.22 -11.64
N THR A 634 -0.66 31.57 -12.02
CA THR A 634 -1.16 32.96 -12.07
C THR A 634 -2.08 33.31 -10.93
N GLY A 635 -2.54 32.32 -10.17
CA GLY A 635 -3.42 32.48 -9.03
C GLY A 635 -2.73 32.95 -7.75
N GLY A 636 -3.52 33.36 -6.77
CA GLY A 636 -3.06 33.78 -5.45
C GLY A 636 -3.19 32.75 -4.33
N ALA A 637 -3.70 31.54 -4.65
CA ALA A 637 -3.89 30.49 -3.65
C ALA A 637 -2.53 29.97 -3.13
N PRO A 638 -2.40 29.68 -1.81
CA PRO A 638 -1.13 29.24 -1.25
C PRO A 638 -0.80 27.79 -1.66
N ILE A 639 0.47 27.55 -1.95
CA ILE A 639 1.02 26.24 -2.23
C ILE A 639 2.09 25.94 -1.18
N TRP A 640 1.87 24.95 -0.34
CA TRP A 640 2.72 24.58 0.78
C TRP A 640 3.48 23.30 0.50
N LEU A 641 4.77 23.27 0.87
CA LEU A 641 5.60 22.07 0.90
C LEU A 641 5.98 21.73 2.34
N LYS A 642 5.72 20.48 2.76
CA LYS A 642 6.22 19.89 4.00
C LYS A 642 7.12 18.71 3.66
N THR A 643 8.37 18.74 4.10
CA THR A 643 9.27 17.58 3.96
C THR A 643 9.60 17.01 5.34
N HIS A 644 9.28 15.76 5.56
CA HIS A 644 9.71 15.00 6.74
C HIS A 644 11.19 14.66 6.62
N MET A 645 12.03 15.34 7.41
CA MET A 645 13.51 15.23 7.30
C MET A 645 14.06 13.87 7.76
N GLY A 646 13.32 13.11 8.55
CA GLY A 646 13.73 11.82 9.11
C GLY A 646 12.79 10.66 8.74
N ALA A 647 12.02 10.79 7.67
CA ALA A 647 11.08 9.76 7.23
C ALA A 647 11.18 9.51 5.73
N GLY A 648 10.70 8.35 5.29
CA GLY A 648 10.59 7.94 3.89
C GLY A 648 9.15 7.94 3.39
N HIS A 649 8.82 6.99 2.50
CA HIS A 649 7.53 6.92 1.81
C HIS A 649 6.32 6.76 2.73
N ALA A 650 6.47 6.03 3.83
CA ALA A 650 5.40 5.79 4.80
C ALA A 650 5.12 6.96 5.77
N GLY A 651 5.86 8.09 5.65
CA GLY A 651 5.76 9.21 6.58
C GLY A 651 6.34 8.91 7.96
N GLN A 652 5.83 9.54 9.02
CA GLN A 652 6.31 9.33 10.38
C GLN A 652 6.01 7.92 10.89
N SER A 653 6.95 7.32 11.64
CA SER A 653 6.73 6.01 12.26
C SER A 653 6.00 6.11 13.59
N GLY A 654 5.46 4.99 14.05
CA GLY A 654 4.70 4.90 15.29
C GLY A 654 3.29 5.50 15.20
N ARG A 655 2.42 5.12 16.15
CA ARG A 655 0.99 5.50 16.09
C ARG A 655 0.77 7.00 16.28
N TYR A 656 1.52 7.65 17.17
CA TYR A 656 1.35 9.08 17.46
C TYR A 656 1.84 9.97 16.33
N GLY A 657 2.95 9.62 15.68
CA GLY A 657 3.44 10.33 14.49
C GLY A 657 2.42 10.31 13.35
N ARG A 658 1.82 9.13 13.09
CA ARG A 658 0.78 8.97 12.08
C ARG A 658 -0.52 9.72 12.42
N LEU A 659 -0.91 9.76 13.69
CA LEU A 659 -2.07 10.55 14.13
C LEU A 659 -1.83 12.05 13.97
N ASP A 660 -0.64 12.54 14.26
CA ASP A 660 -0.28 13.95 14.08
C ASP A 660 -0.25 14.34 12.60
N ASP A 661 0.29 13.50 11.73
CA ASP A 661 0.23 13.72 10.28
C ASP A 661 -1.22 13.75 9.77
N ALA A 662 -2.07 12.84 10.23
CA ALA A 662 -3.49 12.83 9.87
C ALA A 662 -4.22 14.08 10.40
N ALA A 663 -3.94 14.50 11.61
CA ALA A 663 -4.51 15.72 12.19
C ALA A 663 -4.07 16.98 11.42
N PHE A 664 -2.83 17.06 10.98
CA PHE A 664 -2.31 18.15 10.17
C PHE A 664 -3.01 18.21 8.80
N VAL A 665 -3.11 17.09 8.11
CA VAL A 665 -3.80 16.98 6.81
C VAL A 665 -5.27 17.36 6.93
N ASN A 666 -5.95 16.84 7.94
CA ASN A 666 -7.36 17.12 8.19
C ASN A 666 -7.60 18.59 8.59
N ALA A 667 -6.69 19.20 9.34
CA ALA A 667 -6.79 20.65 9.70
C ALA A 667 -6.71 21.51 8.44
N PHE A 668 -5.77 21.23 7.54
CA PHE A 668 -5.67 21.92 6.25
C PHE A 668 -6.94 21.72 5.40
N ALA A 669 -7.43 20.48 5.28
CA ALA A 669 -8.65 20.17 4.52
C ALA A 669 -9.86 20.96 5.04
N LEU A 670 -10.10 20.93 6.35
CA LEU A 670 -11.21 21.64 7.00
C LEU A 670 -11.11 23.15 6.80
N HIS A 671 -9.89 23.71 6.90
CA HIS A 671 -9.66 25.13 6.64
C HIS A 671 -9.99 25.49 5.19
N ALA A 672 -9.48 24.73 4.23
CA ALA A 672 -9.64 24.99 2.81
C ALA A 672 -11.12 24.92 2.36
N MET A 673 -11.92 24.02 2.95
CA MET A 673 -13.35 23.89 2.64
C MET A 673 -14.27 24.78 3.52
N GLY A 674 -13.68 25.63 4.39
CA GLY A 674 -14.44 26.51 5.29
C GLY A 674 -15.25 25.77 6.37
N ALA A 675 -14.86 24.55 6.71
CA ALA A 675 -15.56 23.69 7.67
C ALA A 675 -14.94 23.73 9.09
N VAL A 676 -14.18 24.79 9.40
CA VAL A 676 -13.64 25.01 10.75
C VAL A 676 -14.79 25.41 11.66
N LYS A 677 -15.41 24.43 12.33
CA LYS A 677 -16.27 24.69 13.49
C LYS A 677 -15.37 24.61 14.72
N ASN A 678 -15.43 25.62 15.58
CA ASN A 678 -14.88 25.47 16.92
C ASN A 678 -15.59 24.29 17.58
N PRO A 679 -14.85 23.39 18.25
CA PRO A 679 -15.42 22.25 18.93
C PRO A 679 -16.40 22.64 20.01
#